data_dd61b91788dab11eb6bac590f834fb1c
#
_entry.id   dd61b91788dab11eb6bac590f834fb1c
#
_cell.length_a   1.000
_cell.length_b   1.000
_cell.length_c   1.000
_cell.angle_alpha   90.00
_cell.angle_beta   90.00
_cell.angle_gamma   90.00
#
_symmetry.space_group_name_H-M   'P 1'
#
loop_
_entity.id
_entity.type
_entity.pdbx_description
1 polymer ?
#
loop_
_entity_poly.entity_id
_entity_poly.type
_entity_poly.pdbx_seq_one_letter_code
_entity_poly.pdbx_strand_id
1 'polypeptide(L)'
;MAKPSSGLVHRHTPNLEVYNARGMSVRQVAYLKADEQEPMQRLVTLTRRSANEQWRGQWDPRLFERLEQETDLAPSQQVTSALSGVTLLEESRDAGWRLTLHGEAGQATHAWDSRASHWQTEYDELLRPVLIRETAGGQPTRVAESFSYAREEGLNRRGRLVRHDDDAGSRMIDSYGLTGQELGETRHFLAALDLPDWPDAALEPGAGASTHWRYGPLDQVLEQTDAQGHRQCSGFTLGGELTRLTLHLNDGRQHPLLVETRYNAFGQVERQTLGNDVVRHAQYDPANGRLERMQASRPGRSQLQDLLYGYDPVGNVTRIEDLSQPVRHFANQRIDPVSNFVYDSLYRLTEASGREAVGAMIGPGLPELTPFPGDTSQLLNYGQQYHYDASGNLLSLRHVGQQDYTRSLNVAADSNRAVPAPGNPLEAFDGNGNLLQLAPGQPLQWNARNQLHSTRQVARTDGDDEEHYRYGGNRLRLRKVISRRVAGRQRRSETRYLPGLELHESEGERLAVITVDTGHGLIRCLHWSEGQPEGIANPQLRYSLDDLHDSSGLELDGDARIISHEGYYPFGGTAWWAAGSAIEASYKTRRYSGKERDSSGLYDYGLRYYAPWLMRWINPDPGGDVDGLNRYRFVRNNPLTLTDHFGLNPQDQHYSIKKFSKEPKEPGAERMLNGLGESGMSLLRGKGPIAEFAYNTNWSVREYLHLGASNQAGDIKRSDYEAATAGSHMRDLIGSQPLHRSRAEHSLAASTGFCDEFGIISVFLMASSADWPNVPIYSVKQPVHRSAILGDPRITDPLTVDPWVTYPVVHPWSQSHNSTGNVELSNFTPRMPGDPEYAIGYQQVDALREQHYQDLPVFDDDVMEARLDSWLATGKVWTQVSAMKDPQSVFYVLDGQQQNAAAIPSVQYDATYESLMHVARLRSNPRFAGRLRAF
;
A
#
# COMPACT_ATOMS: atom_id res chain seq x y z
N MET A 1 -3.73 13.18 33.97
CA MET A 1 -2.74 12.14 33.59
C MET A 1 -3.55 10.95 33.09
N ALA A 2 -3.52 10.66 31.79
CA ALA A 2 -4.10 9.42 31.29
C ALA A 2 -3.38 8.24 31.95
N LYS A 3 -4.14 7.31 32.53
CA LYS A 3 -3.58 6.06 33.06
C LYS A 3 -3.11 5.24 31.86
N PRO A 4 -1.91 4.62 31.89
CA PRO A 4 -1.54 3.67 30.85
C PRO A 4 -2.61 2.59 30.76
N SER A 5 -3.03 2.23 29.54
CA SER A 5 -4.01 1.16 29.33
C SER A 5 -3.49 -0.10 30.00
N SER A 6 -4.18 -0.58 31.02
CA SER A 6 -3.78 -1.84 31.64
C SER A 6 -4.18 -2.96 30.69
N GLY A 7 -3.38 -4.01 30.61
CA GLY A 7 -3.70 -5.21 29.82
C GLY A 7 -5.00 -5.90 30.20
N LEU A 8 -5.70 -5.38 31.22
CA LEU A 8 -7.00 -5.86 31.72
C LEU A 8 -8.17 -5.49 30.79
N VAL A 9 -8.06 -4.41 29.99
CA VAL A 9 -9.09 -4.05 29.00
C VAL A 9 -9.26 -5.14 27.94
N HIS A 10 -8.16 -5.79 27.54
CA HIS A 10 -8.18 -6.84 26.52
C HIS A 10 -8.50 -8.23 27.08
N ARG A 11 -8.71 -8.34 28.41
CA ARG A 11 -9.01 -9.62 29.04
C ARG A 11 -10.43 -10.07 28.71
N HIS A 12 -10.56 -11.30 28.17
CA HIS A 12 -11.82 -11.92 27.76
C HIS A 12 -12.53 -11.23 26.58
N THR A 13 -11.79 -10.55 25.69
CA THR A 13 -12.33 -9.91 24.49
C THR A 13 -11.83 -10.57 23.19
N PRO A 14 -12.13 -11.88 22.95
CA PRO A 14 -11.73 -12.54 21.72
C PRO A 14 -12.51 -12.01 20.53
N ASN A 15 -11.95 -12.11 19.33
CA ASN A 15 -12.70 -12.06 18.10
C ASN A 15 -13.17 -13.47 17.75
N LEU A 16 -14.46 -13.64 17.48
CA LEU A 16 -15.05 -14.92 17.12
C LEU A 16 -15.60 -14.85 15.70
N GLU A 17 -15.38 -15.88 14.93
CA GLU A 17 -15.97 -16.04 13.62
C GLU A 17 -16.82 -17.30 13.59
N VAL A 18 -18.04 -17.19 13.08
CA VAL A 18 -19.00 -18.28 13.02
C VAL A 18 -19.25 -18.66 11.56
N TYR A 19 -19.09 -19.94 11.27
CA TYR A 19 -19.24 -20.47 9.92
C TYR A 19 -20.50 -21.34 9.82
N ASN A 20 -21.10 -21.38 8.64
CA ASN A 20 -22.16 -22.32 8.33
C ASN A 20 -21.59 -23.70 7.96
N ALA A 21 -22.49 -24.68 7.67
CA ALA A 21 -22.09 -26.02 7.27
C ALA A 21 -21.29 -26.10 5.94
N ARG A 22 -21.22 -25.01 5.17
CA ARG A 22 -20.42 -24.88 3.95
C ARG A 22 -19.06 -24.19 4.19
N GLY A 23 -18.69 -23.92 5.44
CA GLY A 23 -17.45 -23.22 5.79
C GLY A 23 -17.44 -21.71 5.52
N MET A 24 -18.61 -21.11 5.25
CA MET A 24 -18.67 -19.66 4.99
C MET A 24 -19.01 -18.89 6.26
N SER A 25 -18.32 -17.79 6.49
CA SER A 25 -18.55 -16.87 7.60
C SER A 25 -19.99 -16.30 7.52
N VAL A 26 -20.72 -16.45 8.62
CA VAL A 26 -22.10 -15.96 8.80
C VAL A 26 -22.21 -14.94 9.93
N ARG A 27 -21.27 -14.93 10.86
CA ARG A 27 -21.17 -13.91 11.92
C ARG A 27 -19.73 -13.66 12.29
N GLN A 28 -19.42 -12.40 12.52
CA GLN A 28 -18.20 -11.96 13.19
C GLN A 28 -18.64 -11.31 14.51
N VAL A 29 -18.03 -11.71 15.61
CA VAL A 29 -18.36 -11.20 16.94
C VAL A 29 -17.10 -10.62 17.57
N ALA A 30 -17.09 -9.32 17.77
CA ALA A 30 -16.09 -8.63 18.54
C ALA A 30 -16.65 -8.26 19.92
N TYR A 31 -15.77 -8.18 20.92
CA TYR A 31 -16.16 -7.80 22.27
C TYR A 31 -15.51 -6.48 22.63
N LEU A 32 -16.35 -5.44 22.75
CA LEU A 32 -15.94 -4.11 23.15
C LEU A 32 -15.94 -3.97 24.66
N LYS A 33 -14.84 -3.47 25.18
CA LYS A 33 -14.67 -2.98 26.53
C LYS A 33 -13.94 -1.64 26.44
N ALA A 34 -14.64 -0.55 26.79
CA ALA A 34 -14.08 0.79 26.64
C ALA A 34 -13.05 1.09 27.74
N ASP A 35 -13.29 0.60 28.96
CA ASP A 35 -12.34 0.63 30.06
C ASP A 35 -12.45 -0.63 30.94
N GLU A 36 -11.65 -0.72 32.00
CA GLU A 36 -11.63 -1.88 32.91
C GLU A 36 -12.91 -2.08 33.73
N GLN A 37 -13.67 -1.03 33.96
CA GLN A 37 -14.85 -1.01 34.84
C GLN A 37 -16.15 -1.15 34.07
N GLU A 38 -16.14 -0.83 32.75
CA GLU A 38 -17.31 -0.95 31.91
C GLU A 38 -17.65 -2.40 31.56
N PRO A 39 -18.95 -2.72 31.48
CA PRO A 39 -19.38 -4.04 31.04
C PRO A 39 -18.99 -4.30 29.58
N MET A 40 -18.59 -5.53 29.32
CA MET A 40 -18.24 -5.97 27.97
C MET A 40 -19.48 -5.95 27.06
N GLN A 41 -19.41 -5.24 25.95
CA GLN A 41 -20.45 -5.20 24.92
C GLN A 41 -20.08 -6.15 23.78
N ARG A 42 -21.05 -6.96 23.33
CA ARG A 42 -20.90 -7.84 22.17
C ARG A 42 -21.32 -7.10 20.90
N LEU A 43 -20.41 -6.98 19.95
CA LEU A 43 -20.65 -6.38 18.63
C LEU A 43 -20.72 -7.50 17.58
N VAL A 44 -21.87 -7.63 16.90
CA VAL A 44 -22.09 -8.69 15.93
C VAL A 44 -22.26 -8.11 14.54
N THR A 45 -21.41 -8.51 13.62
CA THR A 45 -21.63 -8.33 12.18
C THR A 45 -22.25 -9.62 11.62
N LEU A 46 -23.45 -9.50 11.05
CA LEU A 46 -24.17 -10.63 10.47
C LEU A 46 -23.99 -10.66 8.96
N THR A 47 -23.73 -11.83 8.40
CA THR A 47 -23.75 -12.07 6.96
C THR A 47 -24.82 -13.12 6.62
N ARG A 48 -25.74 -12.78 5.73
CA ARG A 48 -26.71 -13.74 5.15
C ARG A 48 -26.42 -13.92 3.66
N ARG A 49 -26.66 -15.11 3.16
CA ARG A 49 -26.44 -15.48 1.76
C ARG A 49 -27.62 -16.25 1.24
N SER A 50 -27.94 -16.12 -0.05
CA SER A 50 -28.90 -17.01 -0.72
C SER A 50 -28.32 -18.43 -0.86
N ALA A 51 -29.20 -19.40 -1.09
CA ALA A 51 -28.79 -20.80 -1.24
C ALA A 51 -27.88 -21.04 -2.46
N ASN A 52 -28.01 -20.21 -3.51
CA ASN A 52 -27.24 -20.23 -4.74
C ASN A 52 -26.05 -19.28 -4.74
N GLU A 53 -25.73 -18.63 -3.61
CA GLU A 53 -24.64 -17.67 -3.41
C GLU A 53 -24.70 -16.39 -4.28
N GLN A 54 -25.80 -16.21 -5.03
CA GLN A 54 -25.94 -15.02 -5.89
C GLN A 54 -26.27 -13.74 -5.13
N TRP A 55 -26.75 -13.85 -3.90
CA TRP A 55 -27.03 -12.72 -3.04
C TRP A 55 -26.32 -12.85 -1.68
N ARG A 56 -25.69 -11.78 -1.24
CA ARG A 56 -25.05 -11.62 0.08
C ARG A 56 -25.48 -10.31 0.69
N GLY A 57 -26.02 -10.33 1.91
CA GLY A 57 -26.32 -9.15 2.73
C GLY A 57 -25.52 -9.14 4.02
N GLN A 58 -25.03 -7.96 4.42
CA GLN A 58 -24.26 -7.77 5.67
C GLN A 58 -24.89 -6.68 6.51
N TRP A 59 -25.05 -6.94 7.80
CA TRP A 59 -25.52 -6.00 8.80
C TRP A 59 -24.41 -5.68 9.78
N ASP A 60 -24.09 -4.41 9.93
CA ASP A 60 -23.17 -3.92 10.94
C ASP A 60 -23.74 -4.10 12.36
N PRO A 61 -22.96 -3.91 13.44
CA PRO A 61 -23.42 -4.17 14.79
C PRO A 61 -24.65 -3.36 15.18
N ARG A 62 -24.82 -2.10 14.75
CA ARG A 62 -26.01 -1.27 15.06
C ARG A 62 -27.25 -1.80 14.38
N LEU A 63 -27.14 -2.15 13.08
CA LEU A 63 -28.29 -2.70 12.35
C LEU A 63 -28.59 -4.14 12.79
N PHE A 64 -27.60 -4.90 13.24
CA PHE A 64 -27.84 -6.22 13.81
C PHE A 64 -28.69 -6.15 15.09
N GLU A 65 -28.41 -5.22 16.01
CA GLU A 65 -29.24 -5.01 17.21
C GLU A 65 -30.68 -4.62 16.87
N ARG A 66 -30.86 -3.77 15.86
CA ARG A 66 -32.20 -3.39 15.38
C ARG A 66 -32.93 -4.53 14.66
N LEU A 67 -32.19 -5.43 13.99
CA LEU A 67 -32.78 -6.56 13.26
C LEU A 67 -33.55 -7.53 14.18
N GLU A 68 -33.25 -7.54 15.47
CA GLU A 68 -34.00 -8.31 16.47
C GLU A 68 -35.44 -7.77 16.68
N GLN A 69 -35.67 -6.47 16.39
CA GLN A 69 -36.95 -5.78 16.50
C GLN A 69 -37.63 -5.55 15.16
N GLU A 70 -36.83 -5.34 14.10
CA GLU A 70 -37.26 -5.04 12.74
C GLU A 70 -36.79 -6.14 11.78
N THR A 71 -37.52 -7.24 11.67
CA THR A 71 -37.10 -8.45 10.92
C THR A 71 -36.80 -8.23 9.44
N ASP A 72 -37.41 -7.20 8.84
CA ASP A 72 -37.26 -6.84 7.42
C ASP A 72 -36.25 -5.71 7.19
N LEU A 73 -35.42 -5.40 8.20
CA LEU A 73 -34.42 -4.35 8.09
C LEU A 73 -33.38 -4.70 7.01
N ALA A 74 -33.30 -3.86 5.99
CA ALA A 74 -32.32 -4.02 4.91
C ALA A 74 -30.88 -3.94 5.42
N PRO A 75 -29.93 -4.67 4.82
CA PRO A 75 -28.54 -4.72 5.26
C PRO A 75 -27.79 -3.37 5.11
N SER A 76 -26.68 -3.21 5.81
CA SER A 76 -25.72 -2.10 5.60
C SER A 76 -25.18 -2.11 4.18
N GLN A 77 -24.95 -3.33 3.68
CA GLN A 77 -24.48 -3.60 2.32
C GLN A 77 -25.08 -4.90 1.81
N GLN A 78 -25.46 -4.90 0.54
CA GLN A 78 -25.77 -6.13 -0.17
C GLN A 78 -25.14 -6.19 -1.55
N VAL A 79 -24.86 -7.41 -1.97
CA VAL A 79 -24.22 -7.71 -3.26
C VAL A 79 -25.01 -8.77 -3.98
N THR A 80 -25.33 -8.51 -5.24
CA THR A 80 -25.90 -9.49 -6.16
C THR A 80 -24.87 -9.85 -7.20
N SER A 81 -24.57 -11.12 -7.33
CA SER A 81 -23.55 -11.65 -8.25
C SER A 81 -24.19 -12.44 -9.39
N ALA A 82 -23.50 -12.48 -10.53
CA ALA A 82 -23.78 -13.36 -11.64
C ALA A 82 -23.53 -14.83 -11.24
N LEU A 83 -23.93 -15.79 -12.09
CA LEU A 83 -23.62 -17.22 -11.90
C LEU A 83 -22.10 -17.49 -11.91
N SER A 84 -21.33 -16.65 -12.56
CA SER A 84 -19.84 -16.69 -12.56
C SER A 84 -19.21 -16.20 -11.25
N GLY A 85 -20.02 -15.67 -10.31
CA GLY A 85 -19.54 -15.07 -9.07
C GLY A 85 -19.15 -13.57 -9.18
N VAL A 86 -19.14 -13.02 -10.40
CA VAL A 86 -18.82 -11.60 -10.61
C VAL A 86 -19.94 -10.72 -10.05
N THR A 87 -19.59 -9.65 -9.33
CA THR A 87 -20.55 -8.69 -8.79
C THR A 87 -21.28 -7.94 -9.91
N LEU A 88 -22.61 -7.97 -9.92
CA LEU A 88 -23.47 -7.19 -10.80
C LEU A 88 -23.99 -5.94 -10.12
N LEU A 89 -24.59 -6.10 -8.94
CA LEU A 89 -25.18 -5.01 -8.19
C LEU A 89 -24.61 -5.00 -6.77
N GLU A 90 -24.11 -3.87 -6.38
CA GLU A 90 -23.74 -3.55 -5.00
C GLU A 90 -24.64 -2.45 -4.49
N GLU A 91 -25.28 -2.64 -3.34
CA GLU A 91 -26.08 -1.63 -2.68
C GLU A 91 -25.53 -1.40 -1.27
N SER A 92 -25.17 -0.16 -0.97
CA SER A 92 -24.60 0.26 0.31
C SER A 92 -25.40 1.42 0.87
N ARG A 93 -25.73 1.38 2.15
CA ARG A 93 -26.38 2.51 2.82
C ARG A 93 -25.48 3.73 2.94
N ASP A 94 -24.17 3.52 2.93
CA ASP A 94 -23.17 4.58 2.95
C ASP A 94 -22.96 5.21 1.56
N ALA A 95 -22.83 4.37 0.51
CA ALA A 95 -22.34 4.76 -0.81
C ALA A 95 -23.39 4.65 -1.94
N GLY A 96 -24.66 4.36 -1.60
CA GLY A 96 -25.72 4.13 -2.59
C GLY A 96 -25.52 2.79 -3.33
N TRP A 97 -26.10 2.67 -4.53
CA TRP A 97 -26.02 1.47 -5.34
C TRP A 97 -25.12 1.69 -6.56
N ARG A 98 -24.51 0.59 -7.02
CA ARG A 98 -23.75 0.50 -8.26
C ARG A 98 -24.11 -0.79 -9.00
N LEU A 99 -24.46 -0.66 -10.27
CA LEU A 99 -24.74 -1.77 -11.17
C LEU A 99 -23.66 -1.81 -12.26
N THR A 100 -23.05 -2.96 -12.48
CA THR A 100 -22.07 -3.16 -13.55
C THR A 100 -22.49 -4.33 -14.43
N LEU A 101 -22.53 -4.13 -15.73
CA LEU A 101 -22.69 -5.19 -16.71
C LEU A 101 -21.34 -5.54 -17.31
N HIS A 102 -21.09 -6.83 -17.40
CA HIS A 102 -19.86 -7.39 -17.92
C HIS A 102 -20.09 -8.02 -19.30
N GLY A 103 -19.09 -7.92 -20.15
CA GLY A 103 -19.05 -8.63 -21.42
C GLY A 103 -18.67 -10.11 -21.24
N GLU A 104 -18.61 -10.85 -22.34
CA GLU A 104 -18.35 -12.29 -22.35
C GLU A 104 -16.99 -12.68 -21.74
N ALA A 105 -16.00 -11.79 -21.80
CA ALA A 105 -14.68 -11.99 -21.21
C ALA A 105 -14.55 -11.41 -19.78
N GLY A 106 -15.67 -10.99 -19.18
CA GLY A 106 -15.69 -10.42 -17.83
C GLY A 106 -15.31 -8.92 -17.73
N GLN A 107 -15.03 -8.26 -18.85
CA GLN A 107 -14.74 -6.82 -18.90
C GLN A 107 -16.02 -6.00 -18.61
N ALA A 108 -15.90 -4.90 -17.84
CA ALA A 108 -17.02 -4.02 -17.56
C ALA A 108 -17.42 -3.22 -18.81
N THR A 109 -18.64 -3.39 -19.32
CA THR A 109 -19.15 -2.68 -20.51
C THR A 109 -20.00 -1.48 -20.15
N HIS A 110 -20.83 -1.61 -19.11
CA HIS A 110 -21.68 -0.56 -18.61
C HIS A 110 -21.65 -0.52 -17.10
N ALA A 111 -21.72 0.68 -16.51
CA ALA A 111 -21.89 0.86 -15.08
C ALA A 111 -22.85 2.04 -14.81
N TRP A 112 -23.64 1.93 -13.74
CA TRP A 112 -24.56 2.95 -13.26
C TRP A 112 -24.43 3.11 -11.75
N ASP A 113 -24.87 4.28 -11.24
CA ASP A 113 -24.88 4.56 -9.81
C ASP A 113 -26.14 5.31 -9.34
N SER A 114 -26.25 5.53 -8.02
CA SER A 114 -27.40 6.20 -7.39
C SER A 114 -27.58 7.67 -7.78
N ARG A 115 -26.59 8.31 -8.39
CA ARG A 115 -26.67 9.68 -8.90
C ARG A 115 -27.17 9.75 -10.34
N ALA A 116 -27.66 8.62 -10.88
CA ALA A 116 -28.03 8.46 -12.27
C ALA A 116 -26.84 8.72 -13.24
N SER A 117 -25.61 8.48 -12.79
CA SER A 117 -24.47 8.47 -13.67
C SER A 117 -24.43 7.15 -14.45
N HIS A 118 -23.96 7.19 -15.69
CA HIS A 118 -23.79 6.04 -16.53
C HIS A 118 -22.45 6.10 -17.25
N TRP A 119 -21.71 5.01 -17.20
CA TRP A 119 -20.46 4.82 -17.95
C TRP A 119 -20.64 3.69 -18.94
N GLN A 120 -20.12 3.87 -20.13
CA GLN A 120 -20.01 2.85 -21.17
C GLN A 120 -18.57 2.78 -21.61
N THR A 121 -17.97 1.57 -21.52
CA THR A 121 -16.60 1.32 -21.98
C THR A 121 -16.66 0.54 -23.28
N GLU A 122 -16.01 1.08 -24.31
CA GLU A 122 -15.83 0.43 -25.61
C GLU A 122 -14.44 -0.21 -25.68
N TYR A 123 -14.36 -1.38 -26.28
CA TYR A 123 -13.14 -2.18 -26.35
C TYR A 123 -12.77 -2.47 -27.81
N ASP A 124 -11.48 -2.65 -28.08
CA ASP A 124 -10.99 -3.16 -29.34
C ASP A 124 -11.10 -4.71 -29.41
N GLU A 125 -10.66 -5.30 -30.53
CA GLU A 125 -10.69 -6.76 -30.75
C GLU A 125 -9.80 -7.54 -29.76
N LEU A 126 -8.83 -6.89 -29.12
CA LEU A 126 -7.98 -7.44 -28.07
C LEU A 126 -8.53 -7.18 -26.66
N LEU A 127 -9.77 -6.69 -26.57
CA LEU A 127 -10.46 -6.37 -25.29
C LEU A 127 -9.73 -5.29 -24.47
N ARG A 128 -8.98 -4.40 -25.14
CA ARG A 128 -8.40 -3.21 -24.50
C ARG A 128 -9.39 -2.05 -24.61
N PRO A 129 -9.59 -1.25 -23.53
CA PRO A 129 -10.49 -0.10 -23.58
C PRO A 129 -10.00 0.93 -24.61
N VAL A 130 -10.90 1.42 -25.46
CA VAL A 130 -10.60 2.47 -26.44
C VAL A 130 -11.33 3.77 -26.14
N LEU A 131 -12.52 3.70 -25.58
CA LEU A 131 -13.31 4.88 -25.17
C LEU A 131 -14.07 4.60 -23.89
N ILE A 132 -14.18 5.61 -23.05
CA ILE A 132 -15.13 5.63 -21.93
C ILE A 132 -16.07 6.79 -22.13
N ARG A 133 -17.36 6.49 -22.35
CA ARG A 133 -18.45 7.47 -22.39
C ARG A 133 -19.03 7.64 -21.01
N GLU A 134 -19.29 8.87 -20.63
CA GLU A 134 -19.83 9.23 -19.33
C GLU A 134 -21.07 10.11 -19.50
N THR A 135 -22.14 9.75 -18.82
CA THR A 135 -23.35 10.56 -18.68
C THR A 135 -23.55 10.85 -17.19
N ALA A 136 -23.35 12.07 -16.77
CA ALA A 136 -23.75 12.51 -15.44
C ALA A 136 -25.27 12.76 -15.41
N GLY A 137 -25.92 12.55 -14.26
CA GLY A 137 -27.38 12.67 -14.15
C GLY A 137 -27.90 14.00 -14.72
N GLY A 138 -28.70 13.90 -15.78
CA GLY A 138 -29.30 15.07 -16.45
C GLY A 138 -28.39 15.86 -17.41
N GLN A 139 -27.13 15.45 -17.59
CA GLN A 139 -26.17 16.08 -18.51
C GLN A 139 -26.07 15.29 -19.82
N PRO A 140 -25.63 15.91 -20.92
CA PRO A 140 -25.31 15.20 -22.16
C PRO A 140 -24.20 14.16 -21.96
N THR A 141 -24.26 13.08 -22.72
CA THR A 141 -23.17 12.10 -22.78
C THR A 141 -21.94 12.71 -23.41
N ARG A 142 -20.77 12.53 -22.80
CA ARG A 142 -19.47 12.95 -23.31
C ARG A 142 -18.52 11.75 -23.42
N VAL A 143 -17.52 11.84 -24.27
CA VAL A 143 -16.37 10.93 -24.23
C VAL A 143 -15.41 11.44 -23.16
N ALA A 144 -15.40 10.78 -22.01
CA ALA A 144 -14.62 11.19 -20.84
C ALA A 144 -13.15 10.75 -20.95
N GLU A 145 -12.90 9.58 -21.54
CA GLU A 145 -11.54 9.07 -21.78
C GLU A 145 -11.42 8.44 -23.17
N SER A 146 -10.22 8.56 -23.75
CA SER A 146 -9.83 7.92 -25.00
C SER A 146 -8.47 7.30 -24.88
N PHE A 147 -8.29 6.08 -25.44
CA PHE A 147 -7.04 5.32 -25.36
C PHE A 147 -6.56 4.95 -26.76
N SER A 148 -5.27 5.15 -27.02
CA SER A 148 -4.63 4.75 -28.26
C SER A 148 -3.45 3.81 -28.00
N TYR A 149 -3.39 2.73 -28.78
CA TYR A 149 -2.36 1.70 -28.65
C TYR A 149 -1.49 1.67 -29.91
N ALA A 150 -0.17 1.52 -29.73
CA ALA A 150 0.74 1.46 -30.85
C ALA A 150 0.52 0.19 -31.68
N ARG A 151 0.49 0.34 -33.01
CA ARG A 151 0.46 -0.76 -33.97
C ARG A 151 1.83 -1.04 -34.57
N GLU A 152 2.69 -0.02 -34.60
CA GLU A 152 4.02 -0.08 -35.19
C GLU A 152 5.06 -0.63 -34.23
N GLU A 153 6.08 -1.25 -34.80
CA GLU A 153 7.26 -1.71 -34.06
C GLU A 153 8.19 -0.53 -33.74
N GLY A 154 8.94 -0.64 -32.66
CA GLY A 154 9.91 0.33 -32.19
C GLY A 154 9.62 0.88 -30.83
N LEU A 155 10.68 1.26 -30.09
CA LEU A 155 10.63 1.79 -28.73
C LEU A 155 9.83 0.91 -27.74
N ASN A 156 9.75 -0.39 -28.06
CA ASN A 156 9.01 -1.41 -27.31
C ASN A 156 7.53 -1.04 -27.04
N ARG A 157 6.88 -0.32 -27.99
CA ARG A 157 5.50 0.21 -27.84
C ARG A 157 4.41 -0.70 -28.43
N ARG A 158 4.75 -1.66 -29.32
CA ARG A 158 3.75 -2.46 -30.03
C ARG A 158 2.74 -3.09 -29.07
N GLY A 159 1.46 -2.84 -29.31
CA GLY A 159 0.36 -3.31 -28.47
C GLY A 159 0.17 -2.57 -27.15
N ARG A 160 1.05 -1.65 -26.79
CA ARG A 160 1.01 -0.89 -25.56
C ARG A 160 0.31 0.45 -25.72
N LEU A 161 -0.18 1.01 -24.63
CA LEU A 161 -0.80 2.33 -24.57
C LEU A 161 0.23 3.40 -24.94
N VAL A 162 -0.12 4.28 -25.90
CA VAL A 162 0.75 5.40 -26.30
C VAL A 162 0.10 6.75 -26.09
N ARG A 163 -1.23 6.80 -25.92
CA ARG A 163 -1.96 8.01 -25.58
C ARG A 163 -3.17 7.66 -24.73
N HIS A 164 -3.36 8.44 -23.67
CA HIS A 164 -4.53 8.43 -22.82
C HIS A 164 -5.03 9.86 -22.64
N ASP A 165 -6.20 10.12 -23.13
CA ASP A 165 -6.93 11.38 -22.94
C ASP A 165 -7.87 11.23 -21.74
N ASP A 166 -7.85 12.18 -20.81
CA ASP A 166 -8.61 12.14 -19.56
C ASP A 166 -9.16 13.53 -19.14
N ASP A 167 -9.76 13.63 -17.97
CA ASP A 167 -10.37 14.88 -17.47
C ASP A 167 -9.36 16.00 -17.14
N ALA A 168 -8.05 15.73 -17.17
CA ALA A 168 -7.00 16.74 -16.99
C ALA A 168 -6.26 17.09 -18.28
N GLY A 169 -6.45 16.32 -19.35
CA GLY A 169 -5.81 16.54 -20.66
C GLY A 169 -5.36 15.25 -21.32
N SER A 170 -4.24 15.29 -22.04
CA SER A 170 -3.69 14.17 -22.79
C SER A 170 -2.35 13.73 -22.21
N ARG A 171 -2.17 12.43 -21.98
CA ARG A 171 -0.92 11.80 -21.59
C ARG A 171 -0.40 10.95 -22.73
N MET A 172 0.79 11.26 -23.20
CA MET A 172 1.49 10.51 -24.25
C MET A 172 2.64 9.71 -23.63
N ILE A 173 2.84 8.47 -24.06
CA ILE A 173 3.92 7.61 -23.58
C ILE A 173 4.88 7.39 -24.73
N ASP A 174 6.14 7.81 -24.55
CA ASP A 174 7.14 7.89 -25.62
C ASP A 174 7.76 6.53 -25.91
N SER A 175 8.08 5.76 -24.86
CA SER A 175 8.76 4.48 -24.99
C SER A 175 8.63 3.64 -23.71
N TYR A 176 8.89 2.34 -23.87
CA TYR A 176 8.86 1.38 -22.78
C TYR A 176 10.19 0.65 -22.62
N GLY A 177 10.56 0.34 -21.38
CA GLY A 177 11.66 -0.57 -21.07
C GLY A 177 11.34 -2.03 -21.42
N LEU A 178 12.33 -2.90 -21.26
CA LEU A 178 12.20 -4.33 -21.56
C LEU A 178 11.17 -5.01 -20.65
N THR A 179 11.10 -4.61 -19.39
CA THR A 179 10.17 -5.14 -18.37
C THR A 179 8.80 -4.42 -18.38
N GLY A 180 8.61 -3.46 -19.29
CA GLY A 180 7.34 -2.77 -19.49
C GLY A 180 7.20 -1.44 -18.78
N GLN A 181 8.25 -0.96 -18.09
CA GLN A 181 8.23 0.37 -17.48
C GLN A 181 8.15 1.46 -18.55
N GLU A 182 7.42 2.51 -18.27
CA GLU A 182 7.42 3.71 -19.08
C GLU A 182 8.76 4.45 -18.90
N LEU A 183 9.45 4.73 -20.00
CA LEU A 183 10.72 5.45 -19.99
C LEU A 183 10.55 6.95 -20.18
N GLY A 184 9.41 7.37 -20.71
CA GLY A 184 9.08 8.78 -20.91
C GLY A 184 7.59 8.97 -21.09
N GLU A 185 7.08 10.04 -20.52
CA GLU A 185 5.71 10.51 -20.74
C GLU A 185 5.69 12.01 -21.01
N THR A 186 4.70 12.47 -21.77
CA THR A 186 4.42 13.89 -21.99
C THR A 186 2.98 14.19 -21.66
N ARG A 187 2.76 15.12 -20.74
CA ARG A 187 1.43 15.57 -20.31
C ARG A 187 1.08 16.89 -20.97
N HIS A 188 -0.04 16.96 -21.70
CA HIS A 188 -0.66 18.17 -22.18
C HIS A 188 -1.91 18.46 -21.34
N PHE A 189 -1.98 19.62 -20.72
CA PHE A 189 -3.14 20.02 -19.93
C PHE A 189 -4.25 20.59 -20.82
N LEU A 190 -5.49 20.56 -20.32
CA LEU A 190 -6.62 21.23 -20.98
C LEU A 190 -6.45 22.75 -20.91
N ALA A 191 -6.80 23.43 -22.01
CA ALA A 191 -6.78 24.89 -22.05
C ALA A 191 -7.86 25.53 -21.14
N ALA A 192 -8.98 24.84 -20.93
CA ALA A 192 -10.07 25.25 -20.05
C ALA A 192 -10.17 24.37 -18.81
N LEU A 193 -10.96 24.84 -17.83
CA LEU A 193 -11.31 24.06 -16.63
C LEU A 193 -12.61 23.26 -16.79
N ASP A 194 -13.29 23.37 -17.93
CA ASP A 194 -14.47 22.56 -18.20
C ASP A 194 -14.10 21.10 -18.43
N LEU A 195 -15.04 20.20 -18.17
CA LEU A 195 -14.84 18.77 -18.45
C LEU A 195 -14.75 18.56 -19.98
N PRO A 196 -13.78 17.80 -20.46
CA PRO A 196 -13.58 17.60 -21.90
C PRO A 196 -14.65 16.68 -22.50
N ASP A 197 -14.89 16.85 -23.80
CA ASP A 197 -15.54 15.85 -24.66
C ASP A 197 -14.56 15.49 -25.78
N TRP A 198 -13.99 14.30 -25.71
CA TRP A 198 -12.94 13.88 -26.64
C TRP A 198 -13.55 13.40 -27.98
N PRO A 199 -12.88 13.67 -29.12
CA PRO A 199 -11.54 14.28 -29.27
C PRO A 199 -11.52 15.83 -29.39
N ASP A 200 -12.64 16.50 -29.24
CA ASP A 200 -12.78 17.93 -29.58
C ASP A 200 -12.22 18.87 -28.48
N ALA A 201 -11.72 18.34 -27.39
CA ALA A 201 -11.18 19.11 -26.28
C ALA A 201 -9.88 19.82 -26.64
N ALA A 202 -9.80 21.12 -26.37
CA ALA A 202 -8.62 21.94 -26.63
C ALA A 202 -7.55 21.74 -25.54
N LEU A 203 -6.34 21.44 -26.01
CA LEU A 203 -5.16 21.37 -25.15
C LEU A 203 -4.43 22.72 -25.13
N GLU A 204 -3.66 22.96 -24.07
CA GLU A 204 -2.76 24.12 -24.01
C GLU A 204 -1.72 24.01 -25.13
N PRO A 205 -1.33 25.16 -25.74
CA PRO A 205 -0.32 25.17 -26.78
C PRO A 205 1.06 24.87 -26.21
N GLY A 206 1.93 24.26 -27.01
CA GLY A 206 3.31 23.98 -26.66
C GLY A 206 3.68 22.48 -26.70
N ALA A 207 4.89 22.16 -26.27
CA ALA A 207 5.44 20.81 -26.30
C ALA A 207 4.88 19.87 -25.21
N GLY A 208 4.09 20.41 -24.26
CA GLY A 208 3.65 19.68 -23.09
C GLY A 208 4.72 19.59 -22.01
N ALA A 209 4.40 18.87 -20.94
CA ALA A 209 5.28 18.64 -19.78
C ALA A 209 5.83 17.21 -19.85
N SER A 210 7.10 17.06 -20.23
CA SER A 210 7.74 15.76 -20.47
C SER A 210 8.55 15.33 -19.25
N THR A 211 8.37 14.08 -18.81
CA THR A 211 9.15 13.44 -17.75
C THR A 211 9.79 12.18 -18.28
N HIS A 212 11.06 11.95 -17.98
CA HIS A 212 11.79 10.75 -18.42
C HIS A 212 12.41 10.01 -17.24
N TRP A 213 12.46 8.68 -17.35
CA TRP A 213 13.04 7.80 -16.34
C TRP A 213 14.10 6.88 -16.94
N ARG A 214 15.12 6.60 -16.13
CA ARG A 214 16.10 5.56 -16.39
C ARG A 214 16.08 4.59 -15.23
N TYR A 215 15.89 3.33 -15.55
CA TYR A 215 15.78 2.25 -14.58
C TYR A 215 17.05 1.43 -14.49
N GLY A 216 17.29 0.84 -13.34
CA GLY A 216 18.32 -0.15 -13.10
C GLY A 216 17.83 -1.58 -13.39
N PRO A 217 18.73 -2.57 -13.25
CA PRO A 217 18.39 -3.98 -13.48
C PRO A 217 17.30 -4.54 -12.55
N LEU A 218 17.09 -3.94 -11.40
CA LEU A 218 16.08 -4.32 -10.41
C LEU A 218 14.82 -3.44 -10.48
N ASP A 219 14.56 -2.82 -11.61
CA ASP A 219 13.45 -1.88 -11.85
C ASP A 219 13.45 -0.62 -10.95
N GLN A 220 14.53 -0.37 -10.19
CA GLN A 220 14.68 0.85 -9.41
C GLN A 220 14.92 2.06 -10.33
N VAL A 221 14.33 3.20 -10.00
CA VAL A 221 14.56 4.45 -10.72
C VAL A 221 15.95 5.00 -10.38
N LEU A 222 16.90 4.87 -11.30
CA LEU A 222 18.25 5.44 -11.17
C LEU A 222 18.26 6.94 -11.41
N GLU A 223 17.44 7.40 -12.36
CA GLU A 223 17.37 8.79 -12.75
C GLU A 223 15.94 9.14 -13.19
N GLN A 224 15.47 10.30 -12.76
CA GLN A 224 14.24 10.92 -13.25
C GLN A 224 14.57 12.35 -13.68
N THR A 225 14.22 12.70 -14.94
CA THR A 225 14.27 14.07 -15.44
C THR A 225 12.86 14.60 -15.51
N ASP A 226 12.56 15.67 -14.79
CA ASP A 226 11.23 16.27 -14.74
C ASP A 226 10.96 17.23 -15.93
N ALA A 227 9.73 17.75 -15.99
CA ALA A 227 9.27 18.59 -17.06
C ALA A 227 9.95 19.97 -17.15
N GLN A 228 10.71 20.38 -16.14
CA GLN A 228 11.54 21.60 -16.16
C GLN A 228 13.02 21.27 -16.45
N GLY A 229 13.37 20.00 -16.67
CA GLY A 229 14.73 19.54 -16.92
C GLY A 229 15.58 19.36 -15.67
N HIS A 230 14.99 19.38 -14.47
CA HIS A 230 15.71 19.01 -13.26
C HIS A 230 15.82 17.48 -13.20
N ARG A 231 16.97 17.01 -12.70
CA ARG A 231 17.31 15.58 -12.71
C ARG A 231 17.59 15.08 -11.31
N GLN A 232 16.81 14.09 -10.88
CA GLN A 232 16.99 13.36 -9.64
C GLN A 232 17.77 12.08 -9.92
N CYS A 233 18.90 11.88 -9.22
CA CYS A 233 19.74 10.69 -9.36
C CYS A 233 19.74 9.92 -8.04
N SER A 234 19.41 8.62 -8.12
CA SER A 234 19.34 7.70 -6.97
C SER A 234 20.47 6.71 -7.02
N GLY A 235 21.14 6.47 -5.88
CA GLY A 235 22.13 5.41 -5.71
C GLY A 235 21.60 4.35 -4.75
N PHE A 236 21.86 3.09 -5.08
CA PHE A 236 21.35 1.94 -4.33
C PHE A 236 22.48 1.04 -3.86
N THR A 237 22.24 0.21 -2.85
CA THR A 237 23.07 -0.92 -2.48
C THR A 237 22.97 -2.04 -3.52
N LEU A 238 23.79 -3.06 -3.40
CA LEU A 238 23.64 -4.29 -4.20
C LEU A 238 22.31 -5.00 -3.91
N GLY A 239 21.73 -4.81 -2.72
CA GLY A 239 20.44 -5.36 -2.32
C GLY A 239 19.23 -4.54 -2.84
N GLY A 240 19.47 -3.39 -3.48
CA GLY A 240 18.42 -2.53 -4.00
C GLY A 240 17.89 -1.48 -3.02
N GLU A 241 18.51 -1.34 -1.82
CA GLU A 241 18.11 -0.29 -0.86
C GLU A 241 18.71 1.07 -1.25
N LEU A 242 17.95 2.14 -1.08
CA LEU A 242 18.35 3.51 -1.39
C LEU A 242 19.48 4.00 -0.45
N THR A 243 20.61 4.42 -1.02
CA THR A 243 21.75 4.94 -0.24
C THR A 243 21.98 6.43 -0.41
N ARG A 244 21.73 6.96 -1.60
CA ARG A 244 22.05 8.36 -1.97
C ARG A 244 20.99 8.95 -2.88
N LEU A 245 20.81 10.28 -2.75
CA LEU A 245 19.99 11.08 -3.66
C LEU A 245 20.70 12.37 -3.98
N THR A 246 20.76 12.74 -5.24
CA THR A 246 21.32 13.99 -5.73
C THR A 246 20.33 14.67 -6.67
N LEU A 247 20.07 15.94 -6.46
CA LEU A 247 19.28 16.77 -7.35
C LEU A 247 20.22 17.65 -8.21
N HIS A 248 20.06 17.56 -9.50
CA HIS A 248 20.71 18.44 -10.48
C HIS A 248 19.65 19.40 -11.02
N LEU A 249 19.83 20.67 -10.79
CA LEU A 249 18.93 21.68 -11.35
C LEU A 249 19.26 21.96 -12.82
N ASN A 250 18.29 22.46 -13.56
CA ASN A 250 18.43 22.79 -14.97
C ASN A 250 19.44 23.93 -15.24
N ASP A 251 19.76 24.71 -14.20
CA ASP A 251 20.79 25.77 -14.25
C ASP A 251 22.22 25.25 -13.98
N GLY A 252 22.39 23.94 -13.79
CA GLY A 252 23.67 23.26 -13.57
C GLY A 252 24.08 23.11 -12.11
N ARG A 253 23.38 23.72 -11.15
CA ARG A 253 23.64 23.51 -9.72
C ARG A 253 23.31 22.08 -9.31
N GLN A 254 24.13 21.54 -8.41
CA GLN A 254 23.95 20.18 -7.85
C GLN A 254 23.79 20.25 -6.35
N HIS A 255 22.82 19.53 -5.83
CA HIS A 255 22.52 19.45 -4.42
C HIS A 255 22.48 17.98 -3.98
N PRO A 256 23.44 17.51 -3.15
CA PRO A 256 23.28 16.24 -2.48
C PRO A 256 22.12 16.37 -1.49
N LEU A 257 21.10 15.55 -1.62
CA LEU A 257 19.92 15.57 -0.75
C LEU A 257 20.01 14.52 0.35
N LEU A 258 20.49 13.32 -0.01
CA LEU A 258 20.78 12.21 0.87
C LEU A 258 22.20 11.72 0.56
N VAL A 259 23.09 11.78 1.55
CA VAL A 259 24.51 11.46 1.38
C VAL A 259 24.79 9.99 1.65
N GLU A 260 24.16 9.43 2.71
CA GLU A 260 24.32 8.04 3.14
C GLU A 260 23.06 7.56 3.83
N THR A 261 22.67 6.32 3.57
CA THR A 261 21.70 5.58 4.37
C THR A 261 22.30 4.24 4.81
N ARG A 262 22.08 3.87 6.06
CA ARG A 262 22.43 2.57 6.63
C ARG A 262 21.19 1.87 7.12
N TYR A 263 21.14 0.58 6.84
CA TYR A 263 20.04 -0.30 7.18
C TYR A 263 20.49 -1.34 8.21
N ASN A 264 19.58 -1.75 9.08
CA ASN A 264 19.78 -2.91 9.92
C ASN A 264 19.56 -4.22 9.13
N ALA A 265 19.75 -5.36 9.78
CA ALA A 265 19.58 -6.66 9.15
C ALA A 265 18.13 -6.95 8.69
N PHE A 266 17.14 -6.19 9.18
CA PHE A 266 15.74 -6.28 8.77
C PHE A 266 15.37 -5.33 7.61
N GLY A 267 16.33 -4.60 7.06
CA GLY A 267 16.10 -3.60 6.02
C GLY A 267 15.49 -2.30 6.53
N GLN A 268 15.46 -2.08 7.85
CA GLN A 268 14.99 -0.82 8.44
C GLN A 268 16.12 0.20 8.49
N VAL A 269 15.81 1.45 8.21
CA VAL A 269 16.80 2.53 8.22
C VAL A 269 17.24 2.85 9.66
N GLU A 270 18.49 2.60 9.98
CA GLU A 270 19.08 2.96 11.29
C GLU A 270 19.70 4.35 11.28
N ARG A 271 20.25 4.76 10.14
CA ARG A 271 20.94 6.05 10.02
C ARG A 271 20.81 6.64 8.63
N GLN A 272 20.51 7.92 8.58
CA GLN A 272 20.60 8.74 7.35
C GLN A 272 21.43 10.00 7.59
N THR A 273 22.27 10.33 6.63
CA THR A 273 22.96 11.63 6.57
C THR A 273 22.35 12.43 5.43
N LEU A 274 21.68 13.54 5.77
CA LEU A 274 21.05 14.44 4.81
C LEU A 274 22.07 15.43 4.22
N GLY A 275 21.72 16.06 3.10
CA GLY A 275 22.59 16.99 2.39
C GLY A 275 22.87 18.31 3.13
N ASN A 276 22.11 18.63 4.19
CA ASN A 276 22.32 19.76 5.09
C ASN A 276 23.09 19.37 6.37
N ASP A 277 23.85 18.26 6.33
CA ASP A 277 24.64 17.70 7.43
C ASP A 277 23.83 17.23 8.64
N VAL A 278 22.51 17.16 8.54
CA VAL A 278 21.70 16.55 9.59
C VAL A 278 21.81 15.04 9.52
N VAL A 279 22.08 14.43 10.67
CA VAL A 279 22.13 12.98 10.81
C VAL A 279 20.91 12.53 11.58
N ARG A 280 20.14 11.64 10.97
CA ARG A 280 19.01 10.94 11.58
C ARG A 280 19.47 9.59 12.11
N HIS A 281 18.97 9.20 13.26
CA HIS A 281 19.13 7.88 13.84
C HIS A 281 17.77 7.33 14.23
N ALA A 282 17.52 6.07 13.89
CA ALA A 282 16.35 5.32 14.35
C ALA A 282 16.84 4.09 15.14
N GLN A 283 16.26 3.89 16.31
CA GLN A 283 16.52 2.73 17.16
C GLN A 283 15.26 1.88 17.19
N TYR A 284 15.42 0.58 16.98
CA TYR A 284 14.32 -0.36 16.94
C TYR A 284 14.48 -1.39 18.05
N ASP A 285 13.36 -1.81 18.64
CA ASP A 285 13.32 -2.93 19.58
C ASP A 285 13.77 -4.21 18.85
N PRO A 286 14.84 -4.87 19.29
CA PRO A 286 15.35 -6.06 18.60
C PRO A 286 14.40 -7.27 18.71
N ALA A 287 13.47 -7.27 19.68
CA ALA A 287 12.54 -8.38 19.88
C ALA A 287 11.33 -8.35 18.94
N ASN A 288 10.91 -7.17 18.50
CA ASN A 288 9.68 -7.00 17.72
C ASN A 288 9.80 -6.02 16.53
N GLY A 289 10.99 -5.40 16.33
CA GLY A 289 11.26 -4.49 15.23
C GLY A 289 10.56 -3.13 15.30
N ARG A 290 9.91 -2.77 16.41
CA ARG A 290 9.21 -1.48 16.57
C ARG A 290 10.21 -0.35 16.77
N LEU A 291 9.88 0.82 16.21
CA LEU A 291 10.68 2.02 16.39
C LEU A 291 10.57 2.53 17.84
N GLU A 292 11.64 2.44 18.60
CA GLU A 292 11.68 2.95 20.00
C GLU A 292 12.06 4.42 20.05
N ARG A 293 13.00 4.84 19.21
CA ARG A 293 13.52 6.21 19.27
C ARG A 293 13.92 6.71 17.89
N MET A 294 13.57 7.95 17.61
CA MET A 294 13.96 8.67 16.40
C MET A 294 14.65 9.97 16.78
N GLN A 295 15.87 10.15 16.31
CA GLN A 295 16.70 11.30 16.63
C GLN A 295 17.19 12.01 15.36
N ALA A 296 17.31 13.32 15.41
CA ALA A 296 17.96 14.11 14.37
C ALA A 296 18.84 15.20 15.00
N SER A 297 20.08 15.29 14.56
CA SER A 297 21.02 16.30 15.04
C SER A 297 22.04 16.66 13.96
N ARG A 298 22.64 17.83 14.09
CA ARG A 298 23.82 18.19 13.32
C ARG A 298 25.07 17.91 14.18
N PRO A 299 26.15 17.33 13.63
CA PRO A 299 27.38 17.06 14.39
C PRO A 299 27.87 18.28 15.16
N GLY A 300 28.06 18.13 16.48
CA GLY A 300 28.52 19.21 17.39
C GLY A 300 27.46 20.27 17.71
N ARG A 301 26.19 20.05 17.39
CA ARG A 301 25.07 20.93 17.72
C ARG A 301 24.07 20.22 18.62
N SER A 302 23.10 20.96 19.19
CA SER A 302 21.99 20.42 19.94
C SER A 302 21.09 19.56 19.06
N GLN A 303 20.36 18.64 19.72
CA GLN A 303 19.35 17.81 19.10
C GLN A 303 18.26 18.70 18.47
N LEU A 304 17.87 18.37 17.22
CA LEU A 304 16.74 19.01 16.50
C LEU A 304 15.44 18.28 16.78
N GLN A 305 15.50 16.94 16.85
CA GLN A 305 14.39 16.05 17.14
C GLN A 305 14.90 14.88 17.98
N ASP A 306 14.13 14.45 18.97
CA ASP A 306 14.45 13.28 19.79
C ASP A 306 13.16 12.68 20.33
N LEU A 307 12.50 11.85 19.51
CA LEU A 307 11.20 11.24 19.79
C LEU A 307 11.39 9.85 20.37
N LEU A 308 10.85 9.62 21.58
CA LEU A 308 10.80 8.32 22.23
C LEU A 308 9.36 7.81 22.19
N TYR A 309 9.19 6.57 21.70
CA TYR A 309 7.89 5.91 21.55
C TYR A 309 7.69 4.81 22.59
N GLY A 310 6.51 4.79 23.20
CA GLY A 310 6.07 3.72 24.07
C GLY A 310 4.87 3.01 23.47
N TYR A 311 4.83 1.68 23.62
CA TYR A 311 3.82 0.82 23.03
C TYR A 311 3.12 -0.04 24.05
N ASP A 312 1.91 -0.47 23.76
CA ASP A 312 1.29 -1.60 24.44
C ASP A 312 1.80 -2.94 23.84
N PRO A 313 1.46 -4.10 24.43
CA PRO A 313 1.94 -5.40 23.94
C PRO A 313 1.54 -5.72 22.49
N VAL A 314 0.41 -5.19 21.99
CA VAL A 314 -0.04 -5.42 20.60
C VAL A 314 0.52 -4.42 19.62
N GLY A 315 1.13 -3.32 20.09
CA GLY A 315 1.81 -2.35 19.25
C GLY A 315 1.14 -1.01 19.09
N ASN A 316 0.03 -0.75 19.79
CA ASN A 316 -0.54 0.59 19.77
C ASN A 316 0.41 1.58 20.49
N VAL A 317 0.60 2.75 19.88
CA VAL A 317 1.43 3.82 20.46
C VAL A 317 0.71 4.41 21.68
N THR A 318 1.25 4.21 22.87
CA THR A 318 0.67 4.71 24.12
C THR A 318 1.31 5.99 24.64
N ARG A 319 2.53 6.30 24.16
CA ARG A 319 3.30 7.46 24.59
C ARG A 319 4.24 7.94 23.49
N ILE A 320 4.31 9.25 23.33
CA ILE A 320 5.35 9.93 22.54
C ILE A 320 5.95 11.01 23.42
N GLU A 321 7.28 11.00 23.58
CA GLU A 321 8.03 12.01 24.34
C GLU A 321 9.07 12.65 23.43
N ASP A 322 9.10 13.98 23.36
CA ASP A 322 10.08 14.73 22.59
C ASP A 322 11.18 15.26 23.55
N LEU A 323 12.24 14.47 23.66
CA LEU A 323 13.38 14.79 24.54
C LEU A 323 14.23 16.00 24.04
N SER A 324 13.99 16.45 22.81
CA SER A 324 14.64 17.68 22.30
C SER A 324 14.02 18.96 22.88
N GLN A 325 12.81 18.85 23.45
CA GLN A 325 12.08 19.99 23.99
C GLN A 325 12.22 20.07 25.51
N PRO A 326 12.44 21.27 26.08
CA PRO A 326 12.51 21.41 27.53
C PRO A 326 11.10 21.33 28.17
N VAL A 327 11.07 20.89 29.42
CA VAL A 327 9.89 21.08 30.29
C VAL A 327 9.66 22.56 30.50
N ARG A 328 8.43 23.01 30.38
CA ARG A 328 8.05 24.43 30.51
C ARG A 328 7.04 24.62 31.65
N HIS A 329 6.88 25.87 32.04
CA HIS A 329 5.87 26.28 33.02
C HIS A 329 5.15 27.50 32.46
N PHE A 330 3.85 27.40 32.28
CA PHE A 330 3.00 28.45 31.76
C PHE A 330 1.61 28.40 32.42
N ALA A 331 1.01 29.54 32.73
CA ALA A 331 -0.33 29.61 33.34
C ALA A 331 -0.51 28.70 34.56
N ASN A 332 0.47 28.63 35.45
CA ASN A 332 0.53 27.75 36.62
C ASN A 332 0.48 26.25 36.32
N GLN A 333 0.79 25.85 35.11
CA GLN A 333 0.88 24.44 34.70
C GLN A 333 2.35 24.10 34.41
N ARG A 334 2.73 22.87 34.78
CA ARG A 334 3.93 22.21 34.24
C ARG A 334 3.55 21.55 32.90
N ILE A 335 4.32 21.84 31.88
CA ILE A 335 4.07 21.39 30.51
C ILE A 335 5.23 20.51 30.08
N ASP A 336 5.01 19.21 30.14
CA ASP A 336 5.97 18.21 29.72
C ASP A 336 5.85 17.97 28.20
N PRO A 337 6.95 17.72 27.47
CA PRO A 337 6.91 17.42 26.04
C PRO A 337 6.47 15.96 25.80
N VAL A 338 5.35 15.58 26.33
CA VAL A 338 4.81 14.21 26.35
C VAL A 338 3.37 14.21 25.87
N SER A 339 3.05 13.29 25.01
CA SER A 339 1.69 12.93 24.63
C SER A 339 1.39 11.50 25.08
N ASN A 340 0.23 11.27 25.65
CA ASN A 340 -0.20 9.94 26.10
C ASN A 340 -1.54 9.59 25.45
N PHE A 341 -1.74 8.28 25.21
CA PHE A 341 -2.86 7.74 24.47
C PHE A 341 -3.41 6.50 25.12
N VAL A 342 -4.73 6.36 25.13
CA VAL A 342 -5.46 5.23 25.70
C VAL A 342 -6.39 4.66 24.62
N TYR A 343 -6.51 3.34 24.60
CA TYR A 343 -7.30 2.61 23.63
C TYR A 343 -8.30 1.68 24.31
N ASP A 344 -9.43 1.43 23.64
CA ASP A 344 -10.36 0.38 24.03
C ASP A 344 -9.89 -1.01 23.55
N SER A 345 -10.70 -2.04 23.84
CA SER A 345 -10.36 -3.43 23.46
C SER A 345 -10.39 -3.70 21.97
N LEU A 346 -10.92 -2.78 21.15
CA LEU A 346 -10.88 -2.83 19.68
C LEU A 346 -9.77 -1.95 19.10
N TYR A 347 -8.85 -1.48 19.97
CA TYR A 347 -7.72 -0.62 19.62
C TYR A 347 -8.12 0.75 19.06
N ARG A 348 -9.35 1.24 19.35
CA ARG A 348 -9.78 2.58 19.01
C ARG A 348 -9.30 3.56 20.07
N LEU A 349 -8.79 4.72 19.65
CA LEU A 349 -8.32 5.78 20.54
C LEU A 349 -9.49 6.35 21.37
N THR A 350 -9.44 6.22 22.69
CA THR A 350 -10.47 6.73 23.62
C THR A 350 -10.04 7.98 24.37
N GLU A 351 -8.74 8.11 24.68
CA GLU A 351 -8.20 9.29 25.33
C GLU A 351 -6.87 9.70 24.74
N ALA A 352 -6.63 11.00 24.68
CA ALA A 352 -5.35 11.57 24.33
C ALA A 352 -5.03 12.78 25.21
N SER A 353 -3.74 13.01 25.50
CA SER A 353 -3.25 14.22 26.11
C SER A 353 -1.97 14.68 25.46
N GLY A 354 -1.71 15.98 25.50
CA GLY A 354 -0.53 16.56 24.88
C GLY A 354 -0.48 18.07 25.09
N ARG A 355 0.10 18.77 24.12
CA ARG A 355 0.32 20.23 24.17
C ARG A 355 -0.38 20.92 23.01
N GLU A 356 -0.93 22.12 23.25
CA GLU A 356 -1.54 22.98 22.24
C GLU A 356 -1.15 24.45 22.44
N ALA A 357 -1.25 25.26 21.40
CA ALA A 357 -1.07 26.70 21.48
C ALA A 357 -2.28 27.36 22.14
N VAL A 358 -2.02 28.54 22.75
CA VAL A 358 -3.10 29.41 23.22
C VAL A 358 -3.99 29.79 22.06
N GLY A 359 -5.31 29.57 22.20
CA GLY A 359 -6.30 29.83 21.13
C GLY A 359 -6.39 28.75 20.05
N ALA A 360 -5.69 27.63 20.18
CA ALA A 360 -5.85 26.52 19.23
C ALA A 360 -7.26 25.93 19.29
N MET A 361 -7.83 25.70 18.10
CA MET A 361 -9.14 25.07 17.93
C MET A 361 -9.09 24.06 16.80
N ILE A 362 -9.67 22.90 17.01
CA ILE A 362 -9.83 21.93 15.93
C ILE A 362 -10.89 22.43 14.95
N GLY A 363 -10.48 22.88 13.79
CA GLY A 363 -11.34 23.42 12.74
C GLY A 363 -10.68 23.36 11.36
N PRO A 364 -11.34 23.88 10.32
CA PRO A 364 -10.75 23.94 8.98
C PRO A 364 -9.59 24.95 8.87
N GLY A 365 -9.50 25.93 9.77
CA GLY A 365 -8.41 26.90 9.86
C GLY A 365 -7.16 26.32 10.53
N LEU A 366 -6.00 26.98 10.29
CA LEU A 366 -4.80 26.76 11.11
C LEU A 366 -4.87 27.64 12.35
N PRO A 367 -4.28 27.25 13.48
CA PRO A 367 -4.08 28.16 14.61
C PRO A 367 -3.16 29.31 14.22
N GLU A 368 -3.13 30.34 15.04
CA GLU A 368 -2.24 31.50 14.83
C GLU A 368 -0.77 31.05 14.80
N LEU A 369 -0.01 31.59 13.85
CA LEU A 369 1.40 31.30 13.72
C LEU A 369 2.19 31.95 14.86
N THR A 370 2.90 31.14 15.64
CA THR A 370 3.80 31.62 16.70
C THR A 370 5.17 32.00 16.11
N PRO A 371 5.71 33.21 16.36
CA PRO A 371 7.05 33.58 15.92
C PRO A 371 8.14 32.69 16.54
N PHE A 372 9.19 32.35 15.75
CA PHE A 372 10.34 31.55 16.20
C PHE A 372 11.65 32.33 15.93
N PRO A 373 12.67 32.41 16.82
CA PRO A 373 12.73 31.84 18.16
C PRO A 373 11.92 32.65 19.19
N GLY A 374 10.64 32.66 18.99
CA GLY A 374 9.74 33.32 19.89
C GLY A 374 9.34 32.40 21.03
N ASP A 375 8.44 32.91 21.80
CA ASP A 375 8.02 32.31 23.04
C ASP A 375 7.14 31.09 22.79
N THR A 376 7.74 29.92 22.40
CA THR A 376 7.07 28.64 22.52
C THR A 376 6.68 28.33 23.97
N SER A 377 6.86 29.29 24.92
CA SER A 377 6.41 29.20 26.30
C SER A 377 4.90 29.28 26.43
N GLN A 378 4.17 29.71 25.41
CA GLN A 378 2.70 29.81 25.45
C GLN A 378 1.97 28.51 25.01
N LEU A 379 2.57 27.36 25.30
CA LEU A 379 1.86 26.10 25.16
C LEU A 379 1.11 25.76 26.45
N LEU A 380 0.00 25.05 26.32
CA LEU A 380 -0.85 24.55 27.39
C LEU A 380 -1.03 23.04 27.24
N ASN A 381 -1.34 22.38 28.35
CA ASN A 381 -1.75 20.98 28.28
C ASN A 381 -3.19 20.90 27.81
N TYR A 382 -3.47 19.88 26.96
CA TYR A 382 -4.83 19.49 26.61
C TYR A 382 -5.11 18.04 26.98
N GLY A 383 -6.39 17.72 27.11
CA GLY A 383 -6.95 16.38 27.18
C GLY A 383 -8.10 16.22 26.20
N GLN A 384 -8.19 15.07 25.55
CA GLN A 384 -9.26 14.73 24.63
C GLN A 384 -9.85 13.37 25.01
N GLN A 385 -11.20 13.26 24.93
CA GLN A 385 -11.93 12.01 25.10
C GLN A 385 -12.82 11.77 23.88
N TYR A 386 -12.78 10.53 23.37
CA TYR A 386 -13.47 10.12 22.15
C TYR A 386 -14.50 9.05 22.47
N HIS A 387 -15.74 9.24 22.03
CA HIS A 387 -16.82 8.27 22.19
C HIS A 387 -17.33 7.81 20.85
N TYR A 388 -17.45 6.49 20.69
CA TYR A 388 -17.83 5.86 19.44
C TYR A 388 -19.09 5.01 19.60
N ASP A 389 -19.87 4.89 18.51
CA ASP A 389 -20.94 3.90 18.44
C ASP A 389 -20.41 2.48 18.15
N ALA A 390 -21.34 1.52 18.08
CA ALA A 390 -21.05 0.11 17.84
C ALA A 390 -20.42 -0.17 16.45
N SER A 391 -20.63 0.70 15.45
CA SER A 391 -20.04 0.61 14.10
C SER A 391 -18.76 1.47 13.94
N GLY A 392 -18.28 2.06 15.05
CA GLY A 392 -17.07 2.87 15.07
C GLY A 392 -17.24 4.29 14.54
N ASN A 393 -18.46 4.83 14.45
CA ASN A 393 -18.62 6.25 14.17
C ASN A 393 -18.30 7.05 15.43
N LEU A 394 -17.55 8.14 15.29
CA LEU A 394 -17.36 9.09 16.37
C LEU A 394 -18.69 9.78 16.69
N LEU A 395 -19.13 9.68 17.94
CA LEU A 395 -20.32 10.35 18.45
C LEU A 395 -19.99 11.70 19.07
N SER A 396 -18.90 11.76 19.84
CA SER A 396 -18.46 13.00 20.45
C SER A 396 -16.95 13.02 20.72
N LEU A 397 -16.40 14.22 20.60
CA LEU A 397 -15.07 14.59 21.10
C LEU A 397 -15.28 15.60 22.25
N ARG A 398 -14.83 15.28 23.45
CA ARG A 398 -14.67 16.23 24.53
C ARG A 398 -13.22 16.70 24.58
N HIS A 399 -13.02 17.99 24.46
CA HIS A 399 -11.72 18.63 24.58
C HIS A 399 -11.68 19.46 25.85
N VAL A 400 -10.61 19.31 26.62
CA VAL A 400 -10.30 20.07 27.81
C VAL A 400 -8.92 20.69 27.64
N GLY A 401 -8.85 22.01 27.68
CA GLY A 401 -7.62 22.75 27.44
C GLY A 401 -7.77 24.22 27.84
N GLN A 402 -7.29 25.13 27.03
CA GLN A 402 -7.59 26.55 27.24
C GLN A 402 -9.08 26.87 27.05
N GLN A 403 -9.68 26.25 26.06
CA GLN A 403 -11.11 26.33 25.80
C GLN A 403 -11.70 24.92 25.87
N ASP A 404 -12.55 24.70 26.86
CA ASP A 404 -13.29 23.45 26.97
C ASP A 404 -14.44 23.45 25.98
N TYR A 405 -14.54 22.39 25.18
CA TYR A 405 -15.68 22.20 24.29
C TYR A 405 -16.00 20.71 24.08
N THR A 406 -17.24 20.48 23.68
CA THR A 406 -17.67 19.16 23.22
C THR A 406 -18.20 19.30 21.81
N ARG A 407 -17.64 18.54 20.89
CA ARG A 407 -18.13 18.40 19.52
C ARG A 407 -18.91 17.11 19.39
N SER A 408 -20.18 17.21 19.09
CA SER A 408 -21.04 16.04 18.87
C SER A 408 -21.31 15.88 17.36
N LEU A 409 -21.41 14.63 16.95
CA LEU A 409 -21.79 14.27 15.58
C LEU A 409 -23.14 13.55 15.61
N ASN A 410 -24.04 13.98 14.74
CA ASN A 410 -25.27 13.25 14.43
C ASN A 410 -24.97 12.19 13.38
N VAL A 411 -25.12 10.92 13.74
CA VAL A 411 -24.96 9.77 12.86
C VAL A 411 -26.33 9.32 12.39
N ALA A 412 -26.49 9.01 11.10
CA ALA A 412 -27.73 8.46 10.57
C ALA A 412 -28.06 7.10 11.21
N ALA A 413 -29.34 6.86 11.45
CA ALA A 413 -29.78 5.64 12.13
C ALA A 413 -29.49 4.36 11.34
N ASP A 414 -29.41 4.45 10.02
CA ASP A 414 -29.32 3.30 9.12
C ASP A 414 -28.04 3.30 8.24
N SER A 415 -27.19 4.30 8.37
CA SER A 415 -25.92 4.39 7.66
C SER A 415 -24.84 4.99 8.55
N ASN A 416 -23.58 4.99 8.06
CA ASN A 416 -22.47 5.61 8.75
C ASN A 416 -22.25 7.07 8.35
N ARG A 417 -23.21 7.70 7.65
CA ARG A 417 -23.21 9.13 7.33
C ARG A 417 -23.35 9.93 8.61
N ALA A 418 -22.48 10.91 8.83
CA ALA A 418 -22.49 11.72 10.03
C ALA A 418 -22.07 13.16 9.74
N VAL A 419 -22.66 14.09 10.47
CA VAL A 419 -22.39 15.54 10.39
C VAL A 419 -22.36 16.16 11.78
N PRO A 420 -21.70 17.31 11.99
CA PRO A 420 -21.77 18.02 13.26
C PRO A 420 -23.20 18.32 13.69
N ALA A 421 -23.52 18.08 14.98
CA ALA A 421 -24.81 18.47 15.53
C ALA A 421 -24.97 19.99 15.53
N PRO A 422 -26.19 20.54 15.22
CA PRO A 422 -27.46 19.82 15.07
C PRO A 422 -27.80 19.40 13.62
N GLY A 423 -26.83 19.31 12.71
CA GLY A 423 -27.07 18.98 11.31
C GLY A 423 -27.80 17.64 11.09
N ASN A 424 -28.50 17.53 9.94
CA ASN A 424 -29.20 16.32 9.52
C ASN A 424 -28.35 15.49 8.53
N PRO A 425 -27.87 14.29 8.91
CA PRO A 425 -27.05 13.49 8.00
C PRO A 425 -27.81 12.97 6.77
N LEU A 426 -29.14 12.89 6.78
CA LEU A 426 -29.94 12.44 5.63
C LEU A 426 -29.95 13.45 4.48
N GLU A 427 -29.78 14.76 4.77
CA GLU A 427 -29.79 15.84 3.79
C GLU A 427 -28.37 16.28 3.38
N ALA A 428 -27.37 15.88 4.13
CA ALA A 428 -26.01 16.39 4.00
C ALA A 428 -25.16 15.65 2.96
N PHE A 429 -25.65 14.55 2.40
CA PHE A 429 -24.91 13.70 1.46
C PHE A 429 -25.70 13.49 0.18
N ASP A 430 -24.99 13.34 -0.93
CA ASP A 430 -25.62 12.93 -2.20
C ASP A 430 -25.99 11.43 -2.21
N GLY A 431 -26.56 10.97 -3.34
CA GLY A 431 -26.96 9.56 -3.51
C GLY A 431 -25.82 8.57 -3.35
N ASN A 432 -24.60 8.96 -3.70
CA ASN A 432 -23.38 8.13 -3.59
C ASN A 432 -22.64 8.32 -2.25
N GLY A 433 -23.18 9.09 -1.32
CA GLY A 433 -22.61 9.29 0.01
C GLY A 433 -21.51 10.34 0.09
N ASN A 434 -21.35 11.19 -0.90
CA ASN A 434 -20.41 12.30 -0.83
C ASN A 434 -21.04 13.47 -0.04
N LEU A 435 -20.25 14.06 0.87
CA LEU A 435 -20.67 15.20 1.67
C LEU A 435 -20.91 16.43 0.76
N LEU A 436 -22.02 17.13 0.94
CA LEU A 436 -22.43 18.26 0.10
C LEU A 436 -21.95 19.63 0.61
N GLN A 437 -21.62 19.75 1.89
CA GLN A 437 -21.14 20.99 2.48
C GLN A 437 -20.13 20.71 3.60
N LEU A 438 -19.04 21.48 3.65
CA LEU A 438 -18.09 21.44 4.77
C LEU A 438 -18.61 22.18 6.01
N ALA A 439 -19.23 23.33 5.76
CA ALA A 439 -19.91 24.17 6.74
C ALA A 439 -21.06 24.91 6.02
N PRO A 440 -22.01 25.50 6.74
CA PRO A 440 -23.06 26.31 6.13
C PRO A 440 -22.50 27.36 5.18
N GLY A 441 -22.94 27.34 3.90
CA GLY A 441 -22.43 28.21 2.85
C GLY A 441 -21.13 27.81 2.18
N GLN A 442 -20.58 26.67 2.52
CA GLN A 442 -19.37 26.10 1.89
C GLN A 442 -19.69 24.80 1.15
N PRO A 443 -20.33 24.87 -0.03
CA PRO A 443 -20.71 23.68 -0.79
C PRO A 443 -19.50 22.95 -1.36
N LEU A 444 -19.67 21.63 -1.48
CA LEU A 444 -18.78 20.72 -2.18
C LEU A 444 -19.47 20.22 -3.45
N GLN A 445 -18.79 20.23 -4.56
CA GLN A 445 -19.26 19.67 -5.82
C GLN A 445 -18.44 18.45 -6.20
N TRP A 446 -19.14 17.39 -6.57
CA TRP A 446 -18.54 16.11 -6.93
C TRP A 446 -18.80 15.80 -8.41
N ASN A 447 -17.74 15.37 -9.14
CA ASN A 447 -17.92 14.89 -10.51
C ASN A 447 -18.66 13.53 -10.53
N ALA A 448 -18.96 12.99 -11.71
CA ALA A 448 -19.63 11.70 -11.84
C ALA A 448 -18.85 10.56 -11.17
N ARG A 449 -17.52 10.62 -11.10
CA ARG A 449 -16.62 9.62 -10.53
C ARG A 449 -16.43 9.71 -9.01
N ASN A 450 -17.26 10.54 -8.33
CA ASN A 450 -17.18 10.81 -6.90
C ASN A 450 -15.84 11.43 -6.45
N GLN A 451 -15.20 12.22 -7.34
CA GLN A 451 -14.04 13.02 -7.03
C GLN A 451 -14.46 14.45 -6.75
N LEU A 452 -13.85 15.10 -5.76
CA LEU A 452 -14.16 16.48 -5.42
C LEU A 452 -13.77 17.41 -6.59
N HIS A 453 -14.78 18.00 -7.23
CA HIS A 453 -14.61 18.86 -8.41
C HIS A 453 -14.29 20.30 -8.03
N SER A 454 -15.02 20.82 -7.05
CA SER A 454 -14.80 22.16 -6.51
C SER A 454 -15.32 22.31 -5.08
N THR A 455 -14.78 23.30 -4.39
CA THR A 455 -15.27 23.76 -3.09
C THR A 455 -15.27 25.27 -3.02
N ARG A 456 -16.35 25.84 -2.49
CA ARG A 456 -16.46 27.28 -2.25
C ARG A 456 -16.23 27.55 -0.77
N GLN A 457 -15.24 28.40 -0.44
CA GLN A 457 -14.94 28.79 0.93
C GLN A 457 -15.72 30.04 1.35
N VAL A 458 -15.88 31.02 0.46
CA VAL A 458 -16.60 32.26 0.74
C VAL A 458 -17.51 32.64 -0.44
N ALA A 459 -18.80 32.74 -0.18
CA ALA A 459 -19.76 33.27 -1.16
C ALA A 459 -19.72 34.80 -1.19
N ARG A 460 -19.61 35.38 -2.39
CA ARG A 460 -19.60 36.82 -2.59
C ARG A 460 -20.49 37.22 -3.77
N THR A 461 -20.93 38.46 -3.82
CA THR A 461 -21.80 38.99 -4.90
C THR A 461 -21.06 39.21 -6.23
N ASP A 462 -19.74 39.34 -6.19
CA ASP A 462 -18.90 39.75 -7.30
C ASP A 462 -17.68 38.81 -7.52
N GLY A 463 -17.83 37.55 -7.19
CA GLY A 463 -16.85 36.46 -7.40
C GLY A 463 -16.50 35.76 -6.13
N ASP A 464 -16.80 34.46 -6.07
CA ASP A 464 -16.60 33.60 -4.91
C ASP A 464 -15.10 33.26 -4.68
N ASP A 465 -14.73 32.96 -3.43
CA ASP A 465 -13.45 32.33 -3.13
C ASP A 465 -13.64 30.80 -3.27
N GLU A 466 -12.99 30.20 -4.28
CA GLU A 466 -13.23 28.82 -4.71
C GLU A 466 -11.93 28.08 -5.01
N GLU A 467 -11.98 26.76 -4.83
CA GLU A 467 -10.97 25.83 -5.35
C GLU A 467 -11.60 24.88 -6.36
N HIS A 468 -10.91 24.63 -7.47
CA HIS A 468 -11.29 23.69 -8.52
C HIS A 468 -10.20 22.65 -8.70
N TYR A 469 -10.60 21.40 -8.94
CA TYR A 469 -9.68 20.26 -9.08
C TYR A 469 -9.94 19.51 -10.37
N ARG A 470 -8.85 18.97 -10.99
CA ARG A 470 -8.90 18.07 -12.13
C ARG A 470 -8.02 16.85 -11.86
N TYR A 471 -8.51 15.70 -12.30
CA TYR A 471 -7.91 14.40 -12.03
C TYR A 471 -7.52 13.71 -13.31
N GLY A 472 -6.43 12.95 -13.28
CA GLY A 472 -6.05 12.08 -14.38
C GLY A 472 -6.85 10.77 -14.40
N GLY A 473 -6.64 9.96 -15.41
CA GLY A 473 -7.26 8.64 -15.53
C GLY A 473 -6.89 7.67 -14.41
N ASN A 474 -5.74 7.87 -13.75
CA ASN A 474 -5.35 7.18 -12.51
C ASN A 474 -6.08 7.68 -11.26
N ARG A 475 -7.05 8.59 -11.40
CA ARG A 475 -7.85 9.22 -10.35
C ARG A 475 -7.07 10.14 -9.39
N LEU A 476 -5.78 10.38 -9.62
CA LEU A 476 -4.98 11.33 -8.84
C LEU A 476 -5.18 12.76 -9.35
N ARG A 477 -5.09 13.72 -8.43
CA ARG A 477 -5.22 15.14 -8.74
C ARG A 477 -4.01 15.62 -9.56
N LEU A 478 -4.27 16.21 -10.73
CA LEU A 478 -3.24 16.74 -11.62
C LEU A 478 -3.26 18.27 -11.72
N ARG A 479 -4.38 18.90 -11.38
CA ARG A 479 -4.51 20.37 -11.45
C ARG A 479 -5.40 20.88 -10.32
N LYS A 480 -4.94 21.93 -9.63
CA LYS A 480 -5.68 22.69 -8.63
C LYS A 480 -5.65 24.16 -9.00
N VAL A 481 -6.81 24.79 -9.03
CA VAL A 481 -6.96 26.24 -9.30
C VAL A 481 -7.71 26.86 -8.15
N ILE A 482 -7.10 27.89 -7.57
CA ILE A 482 -7.67 28.68 -6.48
C ILE A 482 -8.01 30.05 -7.01
N SER A 483 -9.25 30.47 -6.86
CA SER A 483 -9.71 31.82 -7.13
C SER A 483 -10.07 32.51 -5.83
N ARG A 484 -9.48 33.64 -5.54
CA ARG A 484 -9.74 34.43 -4.31
C ARG A 484 -9.90 35.89 -4.65
N ARG A 485 -10.79 36.58 -3.92
CA ARG A 485 -10.94 38.02 -4.04
C ARG A 485 -10.11 38.74 -2.96
N VAL A 486 -9.11 39.49 -3.40
CA VAL A 486 -8.23 40.26 -2.53
C VAL A 486 -8.20 41.70 -2.98
N ALA A 487 -8.55 42.64 -2.09
CA ALA A 487 -8.57 44.09 -2.34
C ALA A 487 -9.39 44.48 -3.61
N GLY A 488 -10.55 43.84 -3.82
CA GLY A 488 -11.46 44.14 -4.94
C GLY A 488 -11.04 43.50 -6.28
N ARG A 489 -9.95 42.77 -6.36
CA ARG A 489 -9.50 42.04 -7.56
C ARG A 489 -9.60 40.54 -7.33
N GLN A 490 -9.98 39.80 -8.36
CA GLN A 490 -9.91 38.35 -8.34
C GLN A 490 -8.47 37.93 -8.65
N ARG A 491 -7.86 37.23 -7.73
CA ARG A 491 -6.57 36.59 -7.92
C ARG A 491 -6.75 35.11 -8.17
N ARG A 492 -6.04 34.61 -9.16
CA ARG A 492 -6.01 33.19 -9.49
C ARG A 492 -4.62 32.66 -9.21
N SER A 493 -4.54 31.51 -8.56
CA SER A 493 -3.33 30.70 -8.46
C SER A 493 -3.62 29.29 -8.96
N GLU A 494 -2.65 28.68 -9.60
CA GLU A 494 -2.76 27.37 -10.19
C GLU A 494 -1.60 26.50 -9.74
N THR A 495 -1.87 25.23 -9.44
CA THR A 495 -0.87 24.21 -9.17
C THR A 495 -1.11 23.03 -10.11
N ARG A 496 -0.06 22.62 -10.83
CA ARG A 496 -0.03 21.42 -11.68
C ARG A 496 0.86 20.39 -11.05
N TYR A 497 0.36 19.16 -10.94
CA TYR A 497 1.06 18.03 -10.34
C TYR A 497 1.58 17.11 -11.43
N LEU A 498 2.89 16.95 -11.46
CA LEU A 498 3.65 16.12 -12.38
C LEU A 498 4.53 15.13 -11.60
N PRO A 499 5.05 14.08 -12.19
CA PRO A 499 5.92 13.15 -11.47
C PRO A 499 7.12 13.84 -10.82
N GLY A 500 7.15 13.89 -9.47
CA GLY A 500 8.21 14.51 -8.67
C GLY A 500 8.29 16.04 -8.76
N LEU A 501 7.32 16.72 -9.37
CA LEU A 501 7.32 18.15 -9.62
C LEU A 501 5.92 18.76 -9.43
N GLU A 502 5.83 19.85 -8.69
CA GLU A 502 4.65 20.72 -8.66
C GLU A 502 5.00 22.06 -9.31
N LEU A 503 4.18 22.52 -10.26
CA LEU A 503 4.32 23.84 -10.86
C LEU A 503 3.26 24.77 -10.28
N HIS A 504 3.68 25.77 -9.56
CA HIS A 504 2.82 26.79 -8.97
C HIS A 504 2.92 28.09 -9.78
N GLU A 505 1.78 28.60 -10.21
CA GLU A 505 1.67 29.84 -10.96
C GLU A 505 0.62 30.75 -10.31
N SER A 506 1.02 31.99 -10.04
CA SER A 506 0.13 33.04 -9.55
C SER A 506 0.52 34.38 -10.16
N GLU A 507 -0.23 35.45 -9.90
CA GLU A 507 0.10 36.80 -10.39
C GLU A 507 1.46 37.24 -9.84
N GLY A 508 2.47 37.28 -10.72
CA GLY A 508 3.83 37.70 -10.40
C GLY A 508 4.72 36.65 -9.72
N GLU A 509 4.28 35.39 -9.66
CA GLU A 509 5.09 34.30 -9.10
C GLU A 509 5.00 33.03 -9.96
N ARG A 510 6.15 32.45 -10.28
CA ARG A 510 6.30 31.12 -10.89
C ARG A 510 7.30 30.32 -10.12
N LEU A 511 6.82 29.25 -9.48
CA LEU A 511 7.57 28.40 -8.59
C LEU A 511 7.49 26.94 -9.03
N ALA A 512 8.62 26.28 -9.20
CA ALA A 512 8.75 24.84 -9.32
C ALA A 512 9.10 24.26 -7.93
N VAL A 513 8.33 23.27 -7.47
CA VAL A 513 8.61 22.53 -6.24
C VAL A 513 8.98 21.10 -6.61
N ILE A 514 10.27 20.80 -6.56
CA ILE A 514 10.79 19.46 -6.81
C ILE A 514 10.70 18.68 -5.50
N THR A 515 10.04 17.53 -5.53
CA THR A 515 9.80 16.71 -4.35
C THR A 515 10.57 15.40 -4.45
N VAL A 516 11.35 15.08 -3.41
CA VAL A 516 12.19 13.89 -3.34
C VAL A 516 11.92 13.15 -2.03
N ASP A 517 11.52 11.89 -2.12
CA ASP A 517 11.29 11.01 -0.96
C ASP A 517 12.60 10.32 -0.57
N THR A 518 13.00 10.45 0.71
CA THR A 518 14.19 9.80 1.28
C THR A 518 13.88 8.46 1.95
N GLY A 519 12.61 8.04 1.95
CA GLY A 519 12.12 6.88 2.67
C GLY A 519 11.72 7.12 4.13
N HIS A 520 12.24 8.15 4.74
CA HIS A 520 11.89 8.61 6.09
C HIS A 520 11.75 10.13 6.17
N GLY A 521 11.10 10.71 5.20
CA GLY A 521 10.83 12.13 5.13
C GLY A 521 11.03 12.68 3.74
N LEU A 522 10.44 13.81 3.54
CA LEU A 522 10.36 14.48 2.26
C LEU A 522 11.37 15.60 2.19
N ILE A 523 12.08 15.74 1.05
CA ILE A 523 12.87 16.91 0.74
C ILE A 523 12.19 17.65 -0.39
N ARG A 524 11.94 18.95 -0.21
CA ARG A 524 11.34 19.82 -1.20
C ARG A 524 12.36 20.89 -1.61
N CYS A 525 12.56 21.05 -2.90
CA CYS A 525 13.38 22.14 -3.46
C CYS A 525 12.43 23.15 -4.11
N LEU A 526 12.34 24.34 -3.53
CA LEU A 526 11.58 25.45 -4.06
C LEU A 526 12.49 26.26 -5.01
N HIS A 527 12.15 26.25 -6.29
CA HIS A 527 12.95 26.92 -7.33
C HIS A 527 12.08 27.94 -8.10
N TRP A 528 12.28 29.20 -7.80
CA TRP A 528 11.56 30.30 -8.46
C TRP A 528 12.22 30.68 -9.79
N SER A 529 11.42 30.70 -10.84
CA SER A 529 11.79 31.36 -12.10
C SER A 529 11.36 32.84 -12.14
N GLU A 530 10.34 33.23 -11.35
CA GLU A 530 9.80 34.56 -11.25
C GLU A 530 9.19 34.81 -9.85
N GLY A 531 9.32 36.00 -9.32
CA GLY A 531 8.63 36.43 -8.10
C GLY A 531 9.17 35.83 -6.81
N GLN A 532 10.47 35.45 -6.75
CA GLN A 532 11.10 35.01 -5.50
C GLN A 532 10.87 36.01 -4.38
N PRO A 533 10.33 35.56 -3.20
CA PRO A 533 10.14 36.47 -2.07
C PRO A 533 11.47 36.95 -1.50
N GLU A 534 11.48 38.20 -1.02
CA GLU A 534 12.66 38.77 -0.37
C GLU A 534 13.01 37.99 0.91
N GLY A 535 14.30 37.71 1.10
CA GLY A 535 14.82 36.99 2.27
C GLY A 535 14.76 35.47 2.17
N ILE A 536 14.22 34.90 1.10
CA ILE A 536 14.22 33.44 0.85
C ILE A 536 15.27 33.12 -0.20
N ALA A 537 16.07 32.07 0.03
CA ALA A 537 17.06 31.61 -0.93
C ALA A 537 16.41 31.01 -2.18
N ASN A 538 17.06 31.13 -3.35
CA ASN A 538 16.62 30.45 -4.58
C ASN A 538 17.77 29.63 -5.19
N PRO A 539 17.70 28.28 -5.19
CA PRO A 539 16.61 27.48 -4.64
C PRO A 539 16.62 27.46 -3.11
N GLN A 540 15.47 27.25 -2.51
CA GLN A 540 15.34 26.93 -1.11
C GLN A 540 15.13 25.42 -0.94
N LEU A 541 16.09 24.73 -0.33
CA LEU A 541 15.92 23.33 0.09
C LEU A 541 15.18 23.29 1.42
N ARG A 542 14.20 22.40 1.52
CA ARG A 542 13.41 22.14 2.73
C ARG A 542 13.47 20.66 3.08
N TYR A 543 14.09 20.36 4.18
CA TYR A 543 14.23 19.02 4.72
C TYR A 543 13.15 18.80 5.80
N SER A 544 12.23 17.89 5.58
CA SER A 544 11.22 17.54 6.58
C SER A 544 11.78 16.50 7.54
N LEU A 545 11.65 16.75 8.83
CA LEU A 545 11.85 15.76 9.90
C LEU A 545 10.46 15.32 10.37
N ASP A 546 10.06 14.16 9.91
CA ASP A 546 8.72 13.62 10.10
C ASP A 546 8.67 12.76 11.38
N ASP A 547 7.47 12.53 11.89
CA ASP A 547 7.21 11.56 12.96
C ASP A 547 7.02 10.15 12.39
N LEU A 548 6.62 9.19 13.22
CA LEU A 548 6.33 7.79 12.85
C LEU A 548 5.27 7.70 11.72
N HIS A 549 4.37 8.68 11.60
CA HIS A 549 3.26 8.70 10.64
C HIS A 549 3.53 9.57 9.41
N ASP A 550 4.80 9.87 9.12
CA ASP A 550 5.21 10.80 8.07
C ASP A 550 4.62 12.21 8.22
N SER A 551 4.16 12.58 9.43
CA SER A 551 3.67 13.94 9.69
C SER A 551 4.84 14.89 9.80
N SER A 552 4.82 15.99 9.01
CA SER A 552 5.90 16.97 8.97
C SER A 552 5.96 17.81 10.25
N GLY A 553 6.73 17.36 11.23
CA GLY A 553 6.93 18.06 12.50
C GLY A 553 7.86 19.26 12.38
N LEU A 554 9.03 19.09 11.76
CA LEU A 554 10.03 20.14 11.55
C LEU A 554 10.36 20.28 10.07
N GLU A 555 10.48 21.50 9.58
CA GLU A 555 11.14 21.80 8.31
C GLU A 555 12.43 22.56 8.56
N LEU A 556 13.52 22.13 7.91
CA LEU A 556 14.86 22.74 7.99
C LEU A 556 15.26 23.25 6.62
N ASP A 557 16.03 24.34 6.59
CA ASP A 557 16.66 24.82 5.36
C ASP A 557 17.96 24.06 5.00
N GLY A 558 18.65 24.50 3.95
CA GLY A 558 19.93 23.95 3.50
C GLY A 558 21.08 24.11 4.51
N ASP A 559 20.97 25.00 5.47
CA ASP A 559 21.92 25.24 6.57
C ASP A 559 21.46 24.56 7.88
N ALA A 560 20.42 23.74 7.84
CA ALA A 560 19.77 23.09 8.97
C ALA A 560 19.18 24.08 10.00
N ARG A 561 18.78 25.27 9.57
CA ARG A 561 18.00 26.22 10.40
C ARG A 561 16.53 25.81 10.33
N ILE A 562 15.82 25.94 11.44
CA ILE A 562 14.40 25.62 11.53
C ILE A 562 13.60 26.68 10.76
N ILE A 563 12.90 26.27 9.71
CA ILE A 563 11.92 27.08 8.98
C ILE A 563 10.61 27.08 9.73
N SER A 564 10.11 25.89 10.07
CA SER A 564 8.85 25.71 10.78
C SER A 564 8.87 24.51 11.73
N HIS A 565 8.09 24.60 12.79
CA HIS A 565 7.85 23.50 13.74
C HIS A 565 6.35 23.40 14.00
N GLU A 566 5.77 22.20 13.89
CA GLU A 566 4.33 21.97 14.01
C GLU A 566 4.04 20.73 14.83
N GLY A 567 3.02 20.81 15.68
CA GLY A 567 2.50 19.68 16.43
C GLY A 567 1.04 19.42 16.08
N TYR A 568 0.65 18.16 16.13
CA TYR A 568 -0.67 17.72 15.69
C TYR A 568 -1.46 17.11 16.85
N TYR A 569 -2.79 17.26 16.81
CA TYR A 569 -3.71 16.41 17.53
C TYR A 569 -3.74 15.02 16.90
N PRO A 570 -4.16 13.97 17.62
CA PRO A 570 -4.12 12.59 17.14
C PRO A 570 -4.73 12.39 15.74
N PHE A 571 -5.85 13.03 15.45
CA PHE A 571 -6.53 12.96 14.16
C PHE A 571 -6.08 14.03 13.14
N GLY A 572 -4.91 14.62 13.31
CA GLY A 572 -4.27 15.44 12.28
C GLY A 572 -4.66 16.91 12.25
N GLY A 573 -5.49 17.38 13.19
CA GLY A 573 -5.66 18.81 13.40
C GLY A 573 -4.35 19.43 13.93
N THR A 574 -3.98 20.65 13.51
CA THR A 574 -2.80 21.34 14.03
C THR A 574 -3.06 21.84 15.44
N ALA A 575 -2.30 21.35 16.41
CA ALA A 575 -2.39 21.77 17.81
C ALA A 575 -1.60 23.05 18.06
N TRP A 576 -0.46 23.22 17.39
CA TRP A 576 0.36 24.42 17.42
C TRP A 576 1.32 24.42 16.23
N TRP A 577 1.75 25.61 15.80
CA TRP A 577 2.82 25.74 14.82
C TRP A 577 3.57 27.04 15.01
N ALA A 578 4.88 27.01 14.72
CA ALA A 578 5.77 28.13 14.86
C ALA A 578 6.71 28.23 13.65
N ALA A 579 7.09 29.44 13.28
CA ALA A 579 8.06 29.68 12.21
C ALA A 579 8.84 30.98 12.44
N GLY A 580 10.05 31.04 11.85
CA GLY A 580 10.87 32.24 11.87
C GLY A 580 10.33 33.33 10.96
N SER A 581 9.65 32.96 9.89
CA SER A 581 9.06 33.86 8.89
C SER A 581 7.67 33.36 8.49
N ALA A 582 6.66 34.22 8.54
CA ALA A 582 5.32 33.92 8.05
C ALA A 582 5.30 33.67 6.54
N ILE A 583 6.18 34.34 5.78
CA ILE A 583 6.30 34.15 4.34
C ILE A 583 6.86 32.74 4.06
N GLU A 584 7.95 32.34 4.74
CA GLU A 584 8.49 30.97 4.59
C GLU A 584 7.46 29.90 5.03
N ALA A 585 6.75 30.14 6.12
CA ALA A 585 5.74 29.23 6.63
C ALA A 585 4.57 29.04 5.65
N SER A 586 4.23 30.04 4.82
CA SER A 586 3.14 29.95 3.84
C SER A 586 3.39 28.91 2.74
N TYR A 587 4.64 28.54 2.48
CA TYR A 587 5.03 27.49 1.52
C TYR A 587 5.00 26.07 2.12
N LYS A 588 4.62 25.92 3.39
CA LYS A 588 4.41 24.59 3.99
C LYS A 588 3.04 24.03 3.59
N THR A 589 3.01 23.19 2.57
CA THR A 589 1.80 22.53 2.07
C THR A 589 1.63 21.12 2.62
N ARG A 590 2.74 20.39 2.83
CA ARG A 590 2.75 19.02 3.37
C ARG A 590 2.78 19.07 4.90
N ARG A 591 1.79 18.38 5.53
CA ARG A 591 1.59 18.43 6.99
C ARG A 591 1.34 17.03 7.56
N TYR A 592 0.22 16.79 8.20
CA TYR A 592 -0.15 15.51 8.80
C TYR A 592 -0.11 14.36 7.77
N SER A 593 0.48 13.23 8.17
CA SER A 593 0.72 12.04 7.32
C SER A 593 1.40 12.37 5.97
N GLY A 594 2.20 13.44 5.90
CA GLY A 594 2.85 13.90 4.67
C GLY A 594 1.89 14.38 3.59
N LYS A 595 0.61 14.57 3.90
CA LYS A 595 -0.43 14.95 2.95
C LYS A 595 -0.50 16.44 2.73
N GLU A 596 -0.93 16.82 1.51
CA GLU A 596 -1.20 18.21 1.20
C GLU A 596 -2.49 18.65 1.89
N ARG A 597 -2.40 19.79 2.59
CA ARG A 597 -3.56 20.46 3.17
C ARG A 597 -4.00 21.59 2.28
N ASP A 598 -5.23 21.49 1.76
CA ASP A 598 -5.84 22.52 0.92
C ASP A 598 -6.31 23.72 1.73
N SER A 599 -6.62 24.85 1.09
CA SER A 599 -7.12 26.03 1.77
C SER A 599 -8.52 25.86 2.38
N SER A 600 -9.25 24.83 1.92
CA SER A 600 -10.48 24.35 2.55
C SER A 600 -10.24 23.70 3.93
N GLY A 601 -8.97 23.38 4.26
CA GLY A 601 -8.60 22.63 5.46
C GLY A 601 -8.58 21.11 5.28
N LEU A 602 -9.08 20.61 4.16
CA LEU A 602 -9.07 19.18 3.84
C LEU A 602 -7.66 18.70 3.52
N TYR A 603 -7.39 17.43 3.84
CA TYR A 603 -6.19 16.73 3.39
C TYR A 603 -6.53 15.87 2.17
N ASP A 604 -5.72 16.00 1.10
CA ASP A 604 -5.77 15.15 -0.08
C ASP A 604 -4.95 13.88 0.14
N TYR A 605 -5.63 12.73 0.22
CA TYR A 605 -4.98 11.41 0.30
C TYR A 605 -4.88 10.72 -1.07
N GLY A 606 -5.28 11.39 -2.14
CA GLY A 606 -5.32 10.87 -3.51
C GLY A 606 -6.72 10.41 -3.90
N LEU A 607 -7.21 9.31 -3.33
CA LEU A 607 -8.51 8.75 -3.69
C LEU A 607 -9.66 9.23 -2.80
N ARG A 608 -9.37 9.79 -1.63
CA ARG A 608 -10.33 10.38 -0.70
C ARG A 608 -9.83 11.70 -0.11
N TYR A 609 -10.77 12.52 0.36
CA TYR A 609 -10.50 13.72 1.13
C TYR A 609 -10.82 13.51 2.61
N TYR A 610 -9.89 13.92 3.47
CA TYR A 610 -9.98 13.78 4.92
C TYR A 610 -10.21 15.13 5.61
N ALA A 611 -11.19 15.16 6.51
CA ALA A 611 -11.49 16.35 7.34
C ALA A 611 -11.00 16.09 8.78
N PRO A 612 -9.84 16.64 9.21
CA PRO A 612 -9.29 16.37 10.54
C PRO A 612 -10.18 16.85 11.69
N TRP A 613 -10.98 17.91 11.45
CA TRP A 613 -11.93 18.40 12.46
C TRP A 613 -13.20 17.55 12.58
N LEU A 614 -13.51 16.73 11.55
CA LEU A 614 -14.57 15.70 11.60
C LEU A 614 -14.02 14.34 11.99
N MET A 615 -12.70 14.15 11.95
CA MET A 615 -11.98 12.90 12.23
C MET A 615 -12.43 11.74 11.35
N ARG A 616 -12.81 12.06 10.10
CA ARG A 616 -13.35 11.08 9.15
C ARG A 616 -13.19 11.51 7.71
N TRP A 617 -13.35 10.56 6.83
CA TRP A 617 -13.48 10.80 5.40
C TRP A 617 -14.78 11.55 5.09
N ILE A 618 -14.76 12.42 4.06
CA ILE A 618 -15.94 13.17 3.61
C ILE A 618 -16.67 12.50 2.42
N ASN A 619 -16.10 11.43 1.89
CA ASN A 619 -16.69 10.57 0.86
C ASN A 619 -16.43 9.10 1.23
N PRO A 620 -17.31 8.18 0.77
CA PRO A 620 -17.16 6.76 1.09
C PRO A 620 -15.95 6.15 0.39
N ASP A 621 -15.48 5.03 0.94
CA ASP A 621 -14.35 4.30 0.39
C ASP A 621 -14.62 3.83 -1.05
N PRO A 622 -13.83 4.27 -2.05
CA PRO A 622 -13.96 3.77 -3.42
C PRO A 622 -13.58 2.30 -3.58
N GLY A 623 -12.82 1.72 -2.64
CA GLY A 623 -12.52 0.30 -2.55
C GLY A 623 -13.65 -0.55 -1.96
N GLY A 624 -14.76 0.06 -1.59
CA GLY A 624 -15.92 -0.63 -1.01
C GLY A 624 -15.74 -1.00 0.46
N ASP A 625 -15.80 -2.29 0.78
CA ASP A 625 -15.71 -2.82 2.15
C ASP A 625 -14.31 -3.34 2.53
N VAL A 626 -13.26 -2.92 1.81
CA VAL A 626 -11.86 -3.33 2.05
C VAL A 626 -11.37 -3.03 3.47
N ASP A 627 -11.88 -1.97 4.12
CA ASP A 627 -11.64 -1.64 5.53
C ASP A 627 -12.90 -1.82 6.40
N GLY A 628 -13.86 -2.64 5.97
CA GLY A 628 -15.08 -2.96 6.67
C GLY A 628 -16.29 -2.11 6.25
N LEU A 629 -17.45 -2.34 6.93
CA LEU A 629 -18.74 -1.78 6.53
C LEU A 629 -18.88 -0.27 6.77
N ASN A 630 -18.05 0.33 7.64
CA ASN A 630 -18.04 1.77 7.86
C ASN A 630 -17.08 2.46 6.87
N ARG A 631 -17.62 2.96 5.76
CA ARG A 631 -16.83 3.53 4.66
C ARG A 631 -16.29 4.93 4.91
N TYR A 632 -16.57 5.53 6.09
CA TYR A 632 -16.10 6.88 6.45
C TYR A 632 -15.09 6.89 7.59
N ARG A 633 -14.86 5.76 8.24
CA ARG A 633 -13.97 5.66 9.38
C ARG A 633 -12.50 5.85 8.96
N PHE A 634 -11.81 6.80 9.58
CA PHE A 634 -10.40 7.04 9.33
C PHE A 634 -9.55 6.06 10.14
N VAL A 635 -8.66 5.32 9.47
CA VAL A 635 -7.66 4.38 10.01
C VAL A 635 -8.14 3.58 11.23
N ARG A 636 -9.34 3.04 11.15
CA ARG A 636 -9.98 2.23 12.22
C ARG A 636 -10.09 2.95 13.57
N ASN A 637 -10.11 4.29 13.58
CA ASN A 637 -10.03 5.14 14.77
C ASN A 637 -8.75 4.95 15.60
N ASN A 638 -7.67 4.53 14.98
CA ASN A 638 -6.33 4.39 15.58
C ASN A 638 -5.28 5.18 14.77
N PRO A 639 -5.33 6.51 14.82
CA PRO A 639 -4.51 7.37 13.97
C PRO A 639 -3.04 7.48 14.40
N LEU A 640 -2.66 6.81 15.51
CA LEU A 640 -1.29 6.83 16.03
C LEU A 640 -0.53 5.52 15.76
N THR A 641 -1.21 4.50 15.25
CA THR A 641 -0.60 3.21 14.91
C THR A 641 -0.79 2.90 13.43
N LEU A 642 -1.92 3.32 12.84
CA LEU A 642 -2.28 3.03 11.46
C LEU A 642 -2.17 4.27 10.59
N THR A 643 -1.67 4.08 9.37
CA THR A 643 -1.58 5.12 8.33
C THR A 643 -2.27 4.65 7.05
N ASP A 644 -2.98 5.54 6.39
CA ASP A 644 -3.54 5.30 5.06
C ASP A 644 -2.76 6.12 4.02
N HIS A 645 -2.10 5.46 3.08
CA HIS A 645 -1.25 6.16 2.12
C HIS A 645 -2.01 6.74 0.93
N PHE A 646 -3.14 6.14 0.55
CA PHE A 646 -3.87 6.50 -0.68
C PHE A 646 -5.35 6.82 -0.45
N GLY A 647 -5.81 6.75 0.79
CA GLY A 647 -7.22 6.89 1.10
C GLY A 647 -8.03 5.64 0.74
N LEU A 648 -7.51 4.43 1.00
CA LEU A 648 -8.18 3.14 0.77
C LEU A 648 -8.15 2.23 1.99
N ASN A 649 -6.97 1.80 2.39
CA ASN A 649 -6.81 0.76 3.39
C ASN A 649 -5.72 1.16 4.40
N PRO A 650 -6.05 1.24 5.69
CA PRO A 650 -5.06 1.54 6.72
C PRO A 650 -4.05 0.40 6.87
N GLN A 651 -2.78 0.76 6.99
CA GLN A 651 -1.65 -0.14 7.16
C GLN A 651 -0.97 0.09 8.50
N ASP A 652 -0.50 -0.98 9.13
CA ASP A 652 0.36 -0.90 10.30
C ASP A 652 1.78 -0.51 9.86
N GLN A 653 2.28 0.59 10.36
CA GLN A 653 3.61 1.09 10.00
C GLN A 653 4.76 0.20 10.50
N HIS A 654 4.55 -0.59 11.53
CA HIS A 654 5.58 -1.47 12.05
C HIS A 654 5.94 -2.62 11.10
N TYR A 655 5.04 -2.97 10.17
CA TYR A 655 5.25 -4.00 9.14
C TYR A 655 5.46 -3.45 7.74
N SER A 656 5.34 -2.14 7.55
CA SER A 656 5.69 -1.55 6.26
C SER A 656 7.21 -1.45 6.15
N ILE A 657 7.84 -2.53 5.66
CA ILE A 657 9.01 -2.32 4.83
C ILE A 657 8.49 -1.41 3.72
N LYS A 658 8.78 -0.11 3.78
CA LYS A 658 8.55 0.78 2.64
C LYS A 658 9.34 0.17 1.50
N LYS A 659 8.71 -0.69 0.72
CA LYS A 659 9.23 -1.02 -0.58
C LYS A 659 9.26 0.30 -1.32
N PHE A 660 10.43 0.76 -1.68
CA PHE A 660 10.61 1.82 -2.67
C PHE A 660 10.13 1.32 -4.04
N SER A 661 8.85 1.00 -4.13
CA SER A 661 8.15 0.83 -5.38
C SER A 661 7.10 1.91 -5.42
N LYS A 662 7.22 2.81 -6.39
CA LYS A 662 6.09 3.53 -6.92
C LYS A 662 4.88 2.62 -6.90
N GLU A 663 3.72 3.18 -6.54
CA GLU A 663 2.35 2.63 -6.55
C GLU A 663 2.28 1.10 -6.56
N PRO A 664 1.43 0.45 -5.77
CA PRO A 664 1.23 -0.98 -5.90
C PRO A 664 0.85 -1.25 -7.35
N LYS A 665 1.88 -1.46 -8.18
CA LYS A 665 1.69 -2.04 -9.48
C LYS A 665 1.22 -3.44 -9.19
N GLU A 666 -0.07 -3.61 -9.23
CA GLU A 666 -0.84 -4.84 -9.32
C GLU A 666 -0.58 -5.89 -8.23
N PRO A 667 -1.59 -6.51 -7.67
CA PRO A 667 -1.47 -7.65 -6.78
C PRO A 667 -0.49 -8.69 -7.33
N GLY A 668 0.25 -9.38 -6.47
CA GLY A 668 1.26 -10.37 -6.88
C GLY A 668 0.76 -11.40 -7.89
N ALA A 669 -0.54 -11.73 -7.86
CA ALA A 669 -1.23 -12.58 -8.84
C ALA A 669 -1.19 -11.98 -10.27
N GLU A 670 -1.36 -10.68 -10.45
CA GLU A 670 -1.31 -10.03 -11.78
C GLU A 670 0.11 -9.97 -12.36
N ARG A 671 1.14 -9.80 -11.55
CA ARG A 671 2.54 -9.88 -12.04
C ARG A 671 2.88 -11.25 -12.62
N MET A 672 2.36 -12.28 -12.00
CA MET A 672 2.61 -13.65 -12.44
C MET A 672 1.77 -14.00 -13.65
N LEU A 673 0.53 -13.54 -13.68
CA LEU A 673 -0.36 -13.69 -14.82
C LEU A 673 0.20 -12.98 -16.05
N ASN A 674 0.83 -11.81 -15.89
CA ASN A 674 1.55 -11.12 -16.96
C ASN A 674 2.77 -11.91 -17.48
N GLY A 675 3.40 -12.74 -16.63
CA GLY A 675 4.48 -13.63 -17.02
C GLY A 675 4.04 -14.87 -17.82
N LEU A 676 2.78 -15.27 -17.74
CA LEU A 676 2.24 -16.42 -18.49
C LEU A 676 1.92 -16.11 -19.95
N GLY A 677 1.96 -14.85 -20.37
CA GLY A 677 1.45 -14.42 -21.67
C GLY A 677 -0.08 -14.52 -21.75
N GLU A 678 -0.66 -14.04 -22.85
CA GLU A 678 -2.12 -14.00 -23.03
C GLU A 678 -2.79 -15.38 -22.99
N SER A 679 -2.11 -16.42 -23.49
CA SER A 679 -2.63 -17.79 -23.46
C SER A 679 -2.73 -18.35 -22.06
N GLY A 680 -1.73 -18.13 -21.21
CA GLY A 680 -1.71 -18.57 -19.82
C GLY A 680 -2.74 -17.82 -18.96
N MET A 681 -2.91 -16.52 -19.20
CA MET A 681 -3.91 -15.67 -18.54
C MET A 681 -5.35 -16.15 -18.80
N SER A 682 -5.65 -16.61 -20.02
CA SER A 682 -6.98 -17.10 -20.33
C SER A 682 -7.34 -18.40 -19.59
N LEU A 683 -6.33 -19.22 -19.28
CA LEU A 683 -6.51 -20.50 -18.58
C LEU A 683 -6.79 -20.35 -17.06
N LEU A 684 -6.38 -19.24 -16.47
CA LEU A 684 -6.57 -18.95 -15.04
C LEU A 684 -7.77 -18.06 -14.74
N ARG A 685 -8.46 -17.55 -15.76
CA ARG A 685 -9.67 -16.73 -15.59
C ARG A 685 -10.74 -17.49 -14.80
N GLY A 686 -11.30 -16.81 -13.79
CA GLY A 686 -12.32 -17.39 -12.91
C GLY A 686 -11.78 -18.19 -11.72
N LYS A 687 -10.46 -18.40 -11.58
CA LYS A 687 -9.85 -19.12 -10.45
C LYS A 687 -9.11 -18.20 -9.47
N GLY A 688 -9.42 -16.89 -9.44
CA GLY A 688 -8.68 -15.85 -8.73
C GLY A 688 -8.13 -16.19 -7.33
N PRO A 689 -8.96 -16.41 -6.30
CA PRO A 689 -8.46 -16.68 -4.94
C PRO A 689 -7.69 -18.00 -4.83
N ILE A 690 -8.09 -19.04 -5.60
CA ILE A 690 -7.40 -20.33 -5.61
C ILE A 690 -6.06 -20.22 -6.33
N ALA A 691 -5.99 -19.44 -7.42
CA ALA A 691 -4.75 -19.20 -8.14
C ALA A 691 -3.77 -18.36 -7.30
N GLU A 692 -4.25 -17.36 -6.59
CA GLU A 692 -3.45 -16.56 -5.67
C GLU A 692 -2.89 -17.40 -4.51
N PHE A 693 -3.71 -18.24 -3.91
CA PHE A 693 -3.28 -19.18 -2.86
C PHE A 693 -2.21 -20.16 -3.37
N ALA A 694 -2.43 -20.75 -4.55
CA ALA A 694 -1.46 -21.63 -5.20
C ALA A 694 -0.13 -20.93 -5.50
N TYR A 695 -0.19 -19.70 -5.94
CA TYR A 695 0.96 -18.86 -6.20
C TYR A 695 1.77 -18.55 -4.93
N ASN A 696 1.08 -18.07 -3.90
CA ASN A 696 1.74 -17.76 -2.62
C ASN A 696 2.43 -19.01 -2.05
N THR A 697 1.84 -20.19 -2.24
CA THR A 697 2.46 -21.47 -1.86
C THR A 697 3.74 -21.72 -2.66
N ASN A 698 3.73 -21.55 -3.98
CA ASN A 698 4.95 -21.73 -4.80
C ASN A 698 6.08 -20.83 -4.31
N TRP A 699 5.81 -19.58 -4.03
CA TRP A 699 6.81 -18.62 -3.55
C TRP A 699 7.29 -18.93 -2.13
N SER A 700 6.36 -19.26 -1.22
CA SER A 700 6.73 -19.63 0.15
C SER A 700 7.65 -20.85 0.18
N VAL A 701 7.40 -21.87 -0.64
CA VAL A 701 8.30 -23.03 -0.72
C VAL A 701 9.69 -22.62 -1.21
N ARG A 702 9.78 -21.76 -2.24
CA ARG A 702 11.05 -21.25 -2.75
C ARG A 702 11.77 -20.34 -1.75
N GLU A 703 11.03 -19.57 -0.97
CA GLU A 703 11.61 -18.75 0.10
C GLU A 703 12.20 -19.61 1.22
N TYR A 704 11.50 -20.68 1.63
CA TYR A 704 12.01 -21.60 2.64
C TYR A 704 13.18 -22.47 2.13
N LEU A 705 13.17 -22.87 0.86
CA LEU A 705 14.23 -23.62 0.22
C LEU A 705 15.11 -22.70 -0.65
N HIS A 706 15.67 -21.67 -0.05
CA HIS A 706 16.37 -20.59 -0.74
C HIS A 706 17.67 -20.99 -1.44
N LEU A 707 18.32 -22.09 -1.07
CA LEU A 707 19.42 -22.65 -1.84
C LEU A 707 18.93 -23.26 -3.17
N GLY A 708 17.60 -23.48 -3.32
CA GLY A 708 17.01 -24.01 -4.53
C GLY A 708 17.08 -25.52 -4.64
N ALA A 709 16.94 -26.04 -5.86
CA ALA A 709 16.86 -27.46 -6.11
C ALA A 709 18.25 -28.09 -6.23
N SER A 710 18.52 -29.12 -5.43
CA SER A 710 19.81 -29.81 -5.37
C SER A 710 20.19 -30.58 -6.65
N ASN A 711 19.27 -30.70 -7.60
CA ASN A 711 19.46 -31.39 -8.87
C ASN A 711 19.14 -30.54 -10.10
N GLN A 712 19.16 -29.23 -9.96
CA GLN A 712 19.08 -28.30 -11.09
C GLN A 712 20.38 -27.49 -11.21
N ALA A 713 20.98 -27.48 -12.39
CA ALA A 713 22.26 -26.81 -12.62
C ALA A 713 22.23 -25.31 -12.30
N GLY A 714 21.11 -24.64 -12.63
CA GLY A 714 20.92 -23.23 -12.33
C GLY A 714 20.94 -22.93 -10.83
N ASP A 715 20.19 -23.69 -10.04
CA ASP A 715 20.14 -23.52 -8.57
C ASP A 715 21.48 -23.91 -7.91
N ILE A 716 22.12 -24.96 -8.40
CA ILE A 716 23.45 -25.40 -7.91
C ILE A 716 24.51 -24.32 -8.13
N LYS A 717 24.60 -23.75 -9.33
CA LYS A 717 25.54 -22.66 -9.64
C LYS A 717 25.21 -21.36 -8.89
N ARG A 718 23.95 -21.03 -8.77
CA ARG A 718 23.51 -19.82 -8.03
C ARG A 718 23.80 -19.90 -6.54
N SER A 719 23.79 -21.08 -5.94
CA SER A 719 24.09 -21.29 -4.52
C SER A 719 25.57 -21.56 -4.26
N ASP A 720 26.48 -21.27 -5.19
CA ASP A 720 27.89 -21.61 -5.09
C ASP A 720 28.12 -23.09 -4.67
N TYR A 721 27.34 -23.97 -5.33
CA TYR A 721 27.31 -25.43 -5.10
C TYR A 721 26.73 -25.89 -3.73
N GLU A 722 26.33 -24.97 -2.86
CA GLU A 722 25.77 -25.32 -1.55
C GLU A 722 24.48 -26.15 -1.66
N ALA A 723 23.61 -25.86 -2.67
CA ALA A 723 22.39 -26.63 -2.88
C ALA A 723 22.66 -28.13 -3.10
N ALA A 724 23.63 -28.46 -3.91
CA ALA A 724 23.99 -29.85 -4.20
C ALA A 724 24.60 -30.54 -2.98
N THR A 725 25.47 -29.85 -2.24
CA THR A 725 26.14 -30.38 -1.04
C THR A 725 25.13 -30.58 0.09
N ALA A 726 24.32 -29.58 0.41
CA ALA A 726 23.31 -29.67 1.46
C ALA A 726 22.23 -30.70 1.13
N GLY A 727 21.79 -30.78 -0.13
CA GLY A 727 20.79 -31.76 -0.55
C GLY A 727 21.30 -33.21 -0.51
N SER A 728 22.53 -33.44 -0.87
CA SER A 728 23.16 -34.80 -0.74
C SER A 728 23.24 -35.18 0.72
N HIS A 729 23.78 -34.32 1.57
CA HIS A 729 23.87 -34.54 3.01
C HIS A 729 22.50 -34.76 3.68
N MET A 730 21.51 -33.96 3.33
CA MET A 730 20.14 -34.14 3.78
C MET A 730 19.60 -35.55 3.44
N ARG A 731 19.81 -36.02 2.22
CA ARG A 731 19.35 -37.35 1.81
C ARG A 731 20.06 -38.48 2.54
N ASP A 732 21.30 -38.33 2.87
CA ASP A 732 22.04 -39.27 3.69
C ASP A 732 21.46 -39.35 5.11
N LEU A 733 21.07 -38.23 5.70
CA LEU A 733 20.43 -38.17 7.02
C LEU A 733 18.99 -38.71 7.02
N ILE A 734 18.19 -38.42 6.00
CA ILE A 734 16.81 -38.93 5.87
C ILE A 734 16.78 -40.45 5.68
N GLY A 735 17.76 -41.00 4.97
CA GLY A 735 17.81 -42.44 4.65
C GLY A 735 16.53 -42.93 3.96
N SER A 736 16.05 -44.11 4.32
CA SER A 736 14.85 -44.75 3.79
C SER A 736 13.56 -44.42 4.57
N GLN A 737 13.51 -43.37 5.38
CA GLN A 737 12.35 -43.03 6.21
C GLN A 737 11.10 -42.67 5.38
N PRO A 738 9.96 -43.31 5.63
CA PRO A 738 8.78 -43.10 4.80
C PRO A 738 7.89 -41.90 5.22
N LEU A 739 8.22 -41.28 6.36
CA LEU A 739 7.37 -40.20 6.91
C LEU A 739 7.55 -38.87 6.15
N HIS A 740 6.54 -38.49 5.39
CA HIS A 740 6.54 -37.24 4.60
C HIS A 740 6.86 -35.99 5.44
N ARG A 741 6.40 -35.91 6.68
CA ARG A 741 6.67 -34.81 7.59
C ARG A 741 8.15 -34.69 7.94
N SER A 742 8.82 -35.78 8.28
CA SER A 742 10.26 -35.78 8.57
C SER A 742 11.09 -35.31 7.37
N ARG A 743 10.71 -35.71 6.15
CA ARG A 743 11.37 -35.25 4.92
C ARG A 743 11.19 -33.75 4.70
N ALA A 744 10.01 -33.21 4.94
CA ALA A 744 9.76 -31.77 4.85
C ALA A 744 10.59 -30.98 5.86
N GLU A 745 10.64 -31.42 7.11
CA GLU A 745 11.41 -30.79 8.19
C GLU A 745 12.93 -30.79 7.90
N HIS A 746 13.48 -31.89 7.40
CA HIS A 746 14.90 -31.97 7.01
C HIS A 746 15.22 -31.08 5.81
N SER A 747 14.34 -31.00 4.80
CA SER A 747 14.54 -30.11 3.66
C SER A 747 14.47 -28.64 4.03
N LEU A 748 13.56 -28.25 4.92
CA LEU A 748 13.49 -26.88 5.46
C LEU A 748 14.75 -26.55 6.28
N ALA A 749 15.26 -27.51 7.04
CA ALA A 749 16.51 -27.34 7.79
C ALA A 749 17.71 -27.16 6.87
N ALA A 750 17.81 -27.93 5.80
CA ALA A 750 18.88 -27.86 4.80
C ALA A 750 18.68 -26.70 3.80
N SER A 751 17.54 -26.04 3.83
CA SER A 751 17.17 -24.94 2.91
C SER A 751 17.22 -25.31 1.41
N THR A 752 17.15 -26.59 1.09
CA THR A 752 17.19 -27.15 -0.27
C THR A 752 16.43 -28.48 -0.36
N GLY A 753 16.20 -28.99 -1.56
CA GLY A 753 15.52 -30.27 -1.77
C GLY A 753 15.59 -30.75 -3.21
N PHE A 754 15.01 -31.94 -3.44
CA PHE A 754 14.75 -32.49 -4.76
C PHE A 754 13.25 -32.34 -5.07
N CYS A 755 12.81 -32.79 -6.23
CA CYS A 755 11.40 -32.66 -6.65
C CYS A 755 10.41 -33.27 -5.63
N ASP A 756 10.77 -34.37 -4.98
CA ASP A 756 9.90 -35.00 -3.96
C ASP A 756 9.68 -34.09 -2.75
N GLU A 757 10.74 -33.44 -2.26
CA GLU A 757 10.71 -32.57 -1.08
C GLU A 757 9.97 -31.28 -1.38
N PHE A 758 10.19 -30.65 -2.55
CA PHE A 758 9.41 -29.48 -2.98
C PHE A 758 7.92 -29.76 -3.05
N GLY A 759 7.54 -30.90 -3.66
CA GLY A 759 6.14 -31.29 -3.75
C GLY A 759 5.51 -31.64 -2.39
N ILE A 760 6.26 -32.26 -1.48
CA ILE A 760 5.78 -32.59 -0.11
C ILE A 760 5.61 -31.29 0.71
N ILE A 761 6.57 -30.39 0.69
CA ILE A 761 6.47 -29.11 1.43
C ILE A 761 5.27 -28.30 0.92
N SER A 762 5.02 -28.27 -0.40
CA SER A 762 3.86 -27.60 -0.96
C SER A 762 2.55 -28.11 -0.36
N VAL A 763 2.34 -29.42 -0.25
CA VAL A 763 1.11 -29.95 0.32
C VAL A 763 0.98 -29.66 1.82
N PHE A 764 2.08 -29.70 2.58
CA PHE A 764 2.08 -29.38 4.01
C PHE A 764 1.77 -27.91 4.25
N LEU A 765 2.40 -26.99 3.51
CA LEU A 765 2.13 -25.55 3.62
C LEU A 765 0.69 -25.20 3.24
N MET A 766 0.17 -25.78 2.16
CA MET A 766 -1.23 -25.57 1.77
C MET A 766 -2.20 -26.13 2.81
N ALA A 767 -1.95 -27.34 3.31
CA ALA A 767 -2.85 -28.00 4.25
C ALA A 767 -2.83 -27.39 5.66
N SER A 768 -1.70 -26.78 6.07
CA SER A 768 -1.59 -26.07 7.35
C SER A 768 -1.97 -24.58 7.29
N SER A 769 -2.28 -24.04 6.10
CA SER A 769 -2.59 -22.63 5.94
C SER A 769 -3.96 -22.26 6.49
N ALA A 770 -4.04 -21.15 7.22
CA ALA A 770 -5.31 -20.54 7.63
C ALA A 770 -6.11 -19.96 6.45
N ASP A 771 -5.42 -19.63 5.33
CA ASP A 771 -6.01 -19.07 4.11
C ASP A 771 -6.41 -20.14 3.09
N TRP A 772 -6.42 -21.42 3.48
CA TRP A 772 -6.80 -22.51 2.60
C TRP A 772 -8.20 -22.30 2.00
N PRO A 773 -8.35 -22.25 0.66
CA PRO A 773 -9.61 -21.93 -0.02
C PRO A 773 -10.66 -23.05 -0.02
N ASN A 774 -10.53 -24.03 0.88
CA ASN A 774 -11.45 -25.15 1.04
C ASN A 774 -11.63 -26.03 -0.22
N VAL A 775 -10.56 -26.25 -0.95
CA VAL A 775 -10.52 -27.17 -2.10
C VAL A 775 -9.65 -28.39 -1.79
N PRO A 776 -9.93 -29.56 -2.38
CA PRO A 776 -9.09 -30.75 -2.18
C PRO A 776 -7.61 -30.50 -2.52
N ILE A 777 -6.72 -31.04 -1.68
CA ILE A 777 -5.26 -30.98 -1.89
C ILE A 777 -4.76 -32.39 -2.14
N TYR A 778 -4.07 -32.59 -3.26
CA TYR A 778 -3.43 -33.87 -3.57
C TYR A 778 -1.94 -33.66 -3.86
N SER A 779 -1.11 -34.62 -3.42
CA SER A 779 0.22 -34.83 -3.95
C SER A 779 0.14 -35.75 -5.16
N VAL A 780 0.78 -35.34 -6.23
CA VAL A 780 0.86 -36.09 -7.49
C VAL A 780 2.27 -36.61 -7.61
N LYS A 781 2.43 -37.94 -7.68
CA LYS A 781 3.71 -38.58 -7.87
C LYS A 781 3.75 -39.30 -9.19
N GLN A 782 4.82 -39.06 -9.94
CA GLN A 782 5.23 -39.82 -11.12
C GLN A 782 6.59 -40.47 -10.86
N PRO A 783 7.06 -41.39 -11.74
CA PRO A 783 8.32 -42.09 -11.51
C PRO A 783 9.54 -41.18 -11.29
N VAL A 784 9.53 -39.98 -11.87
CA VAL A 784 10.69 -39.05 -11.86
C VAL A 784 10.36 -37.67 -11.24
N HIS A 785 9.12 -37.41 -10.86
CA HIS A 785 8.73 -36.08 -10.38
C HIS A 785 7.55 -36.13 -9.42
N ARG A 786 7.44 -35.14 -8.53
CA ARG A 786 6.31 -34.94 -7.62
C ARG A 786 5.90 -33.46 -7.61
N SER A 787 4.61 -33.22 -7.68
CA SER A 787 4.00 -31.89 -7.53
C SER A 787 2.77 -31.96 -6.63
N ALA A 788 2.22 -30.78 -6.28
CA ALA A 788 0.95 -30.66 -5.57
C ALA A 788 -0.12 -30.10 -6.51
N ILE A 789 -1.39 -30.41 -6.25
CA ILE A 789 -2.53 -29.86 -6.99
C ILE A 789 -3.64 -29.42 -6.03
N LEU A 790 -4.33 -28.33 -6.38
CA LEU A 790 -5.51 -27.81 -5.72
C LEU A 790 -6.75 -28.13 -6.56
N GLY A 791 -7.59 -29.03 -6.06
CA GLY A 791 -8.76 -29.60 -6.74
C GLY A 791 -8.60 -31.07 -7.04
N ASP A 792 -9.71 -31.77 -7.32
CA ASP A 792 -9.70 -33.18 -7.67
C ASP A 792 -9.56 -33.37 -9.19
N PRO A 793 -8.45 -33.92 -9.69
CA PRO A 793 -8.21 -34.07 -11.15
C PRO A 793 -9.13 -35.07 -11.82
N ARG A 794 -9.92 -35.84 -11.05
CA ARG A 794 -10.94 -36.78 -11.55
C ARG A 794 -12.28 -36.12 -11.84
N ILE A 795 -12.51 -34.93 -11.27
CA ILE A 795 -13.77 -34.18 -11.33
C ILE A 795 -13.61 -32.85 -12.08
N THR A 796 -12.49 -32.16 -11.86
CA THR A 796 -12.23 -30.80 -12.39
C THR A 796 -10.86 -30.77 -13.04
N ASP A 797 -10.52 -29.62 -13.65
CA ASP A 797 -9.16 -29.30 -14.06
C ASP A 797 -8.49 -28.44 -12.94
N PRO A 798 -7.83 -29.09 -11.95
CA PRO A 798 -7.28 -28.41 -10.79
C PRO A 798 -6.07 -27.56 -11.15
N LEU A 799 -5.63 -26.71 -10.20
CA LEU A 799 -4.41 -25.94 -10.34
C LEU A 799 -3.19 -26.71 -9.83
N THR A 800 -2.12 -26.71 -10.62
CA THR A 800 -0.84 -27.32 -10.25
C THR A 800 0.02 -26.35 -9.46
N VAL A 801 0.64 -26.82 -8.38
CA VAL A 801 1.61 -26.13 -7.54
C VAL A 801 2.91 -26.92 -7.60
N ASP A 802 3.90 -26.38 -8.30
CA ASP A 802 5.17 -27.05 -8.58
C ASP A 802 6.37 -26.09 -8.44
N PRO A 803 6.79 -25.82 -7.21
CA PRO A 803 7.89 -24.89 -6.95
C PRO A 803 9.27 -25.44 -7.30
N TRP A 804 9.39 -26.72 -7.60
CA TRP A 804 10.68 -27.35 -7.99
C TRP A 804 11.16 -26.92 -9.37
N VAL A 805 10.25 -26.64 -10.31
CA VAL A 805 10.60 -26.25 -11.68
C VAL A 805 11.39 -24.93 -11.70
N THR A 806 12.24 -24.76 -12.70
CA THR A 806 13.12 -23.58 -12.81
C THR A 806 12.35 -22.27 -12.77
N TYR A 807 11.15 -22.25 -13.37
CA TYR A 807 10.25 -21.11 -13.39
C TYR A 807 8.89 -21.54 -12.84
N PRO A 808 8.70 -21.51 -11.52
CA PRO A 808 7.47 -21.98 -10.90
C PRO A 808 6.30 -21.05 -11.25
N VAL A 809 5.31 -21.59 -11.93
CA VAL A 809 4.07 -20.93 -12.30
C VAL A 809 2.87 -21.77 -11.91
N VAL A 810 1.76 -21.12 -11.58
CA VAL A 810 0.47 -21.81 -11.38
C VAL A 810 -0.21 -21.99 -12.73
N HIS A 811 -0.65 -23.21 -13.01
CA HIS A 811 -1.31 -23.53 -14.28
C HIS A 811 -2.33 -24.65 -14.07
N PRO A 812 -3.34 -24.80 -14.98
CA PRO A 812 -4.26 -25.92 -14.92
C PRO A 812 -3.56 -27.27 -15.06
N TRP A 813 -4.07 -28.28 -14.36
CA TRP A 813 -3.50 -29.63 -14.40
C TRP A 813 -3.43 -30.21 -15.82
N SER A 814 -4.44 -29.96 -16.65
CA SER A 814 -4.48 -30.42 -18.04
C SER A 814 -3.30 -29.91 -18.88
N GLN A 815 -2.71 -28.78 -18.49
CA GLN A 815 -1.54 -28.16 -19.13
C GLN A 815 -0.22 -28.62 -18.51
N SER A 816 -0.24 -29.33 -17.39
CA SER A 816 0.96 -29.86 -16.76
C SER A 816 1.57 -31.03 -17.56
N HIS A 817 2.89 -31.06 -17.67
CA HIS A 817 3.58 -32.25 -18.14
C HIS A 817 3.29 -33.48 -17.28
N ASN A 818 2.95 -33.28 -16.01
CA ASN A 818 2.62 -34.33 -15.06
C ASN A 818 1.20 -34.89 -15.25
N SER A 819 0.36 -34.35 -16.12
CA SER A 819 -1.02 -34.81 -16.37
C SER A 819 -1.11 -36.06 -17.25
N THR A 820 0.00 -36.57 -17.79
CA THR A 820 0.03 -37.74 -18.67
C THR A 820 0.85 -38.87 -18.06
N GLY A 821 0.41 -40.13 -18.23
CA GLY A 821 1.08 -41.32 -17.73
C GLY A 821 0.49 -41.89 -16.43
N ASN A 822 1.20 -42.84 -15.82
CA ASN A 822 0.79 -43.42 -14.53
C ASN A 822 1.05 -42.42 -13.41
N VAL A 823 -0.02 -41.95 -12.78
CA VAL A 823 -0.01 -40.94 -11.72
C VAL A 823 -0.53 -41.58 -10.43
N GLU A 824 0.27 -41.47 -9.37
CA GLU A 824 -0.15 -41.82 -8.01
C GLU A 824 -0.65 -40.59 -7.29
N LEU A 825 -1.89 -40.61 -6.81
CA LEU A 825 -2.52 -39.50 -6.07
C LEU A 825 -2.60 -39.87 -4.59
N SER A 826 -2.00 -38.99 -3.77
CA SER A 826 -2.13 -39.03 -2.31
C SER A 826 -2.94 -37.82 -1.83
N ASN A 827 -3.97 -38.07 -1.02
CA ASN A 827 -4.85 -37.03 -0.51
C ASN A 827 -4.28 -36.39 0.77
N PHE A 828 -4.17 -35.06 0.75
CA PHE A 828 -3.72 -34.22 1.89
C PHE A 828 -4.76 -33.15 2.23
N THR A 829 -6.00 -33.33 1.84
CA THR A 829 -7.08 -32.38 2.11
C THR A 829 -7.26 -32.22 3.62
N PRO A 830 -7.06 -31.02 4.19
CA PRO A 830 -7.23 -30.78 5.63
C PRO A 830 -8.70 -30.88 6.02
N ARG A 831 -8.97 -31.08 7.31
CA ARG A 831 -10.31 -31.08 7.88
C ARG A 831 -10.83 -29.68 8.16
N MET A 832 -9.92 -28.74 8.40
CA MET A 832 -10.20 -27.33 8.69
C MET A 832 -9.01 -26.46 8.24
N PRO A 833 -9.19 -25.18 7.99
CA PRO A 833 -8.08 -24.25 7.74
C PRO A 833 -7.10 -24.26 8.91
N GLY A 834 -5.79 -24.32 8.61
CA GLY A 834 -4.74 -24.37 9.62
C GLY A 834 -4.69 -25.70 10.38
N ASP A 835 -5.04 -26.82 9.76
CA ASP A 835 -5.12 -28.15 10.39
C ASP A 835 -3.79 -28.55 11.04
N PRO A 836 -3.72 -28.74 12.39
CA PRO A 836 -2.46 -29.00 13.10
C PRO A 836 -1.85 -30.36 12.75
N GLU A 837 -2.60 -31.29 12.13
CA GLU A 837 -2.05 -32.57 11.67
C GLU A 837 -0.96 -32.35 10.62
N TYR A 838 -1.06 -31.28 9.83
CA TYR A 838 -0.11 -30.90 8.78
C TYR A 838 0.90 -29.83 9.23
N ALA A 839 0.82 -29.32 10.46
CA ALA A 839 1.75 -28.32 10.96
C ALA A 839 3.19 -28.85 11.00
N ILE A 840 4.10 -28.07 10.43
CA ILE A 840 5.54 -28.36 10.49
C ILE A 840 6.09 -27.92 11.85
N GLY A 841 6.89 -28.76 12.48
CA GLY A 841 7.51 -28.47 13.78
C GLY A 841 8.71 -27.51 13.62
N TYR A 842 8.52 -26.20 13.61
CA TYR A 842 9.63 -25.24 13.43
C TYR A 842 10.76 -25.37 14.44
N GLN A 843 10.48 -25.68 15.71
CA GLN A 843 11.54 -25.96 16.70
C GLN A 843 12.39 -27.17 16.32
N GLN A 844 11.80 -28.19 15.71
CA GLN A 844 12.51 -29.34 15.21
C GLN A 844 13.32 -29.01 13.96
N VAL A 845 12.79 -28.15 13.09
CA VAL A 845 13.51 -27.63 11.92
C VAL A 845 14.76 -26.86 12.35
N ASP A 846 14.69 -26.02 13.36
CA ASP A 846 15.83 -25.25 13.86
C ASP A 846 16.90 -26.16 14.48
N ALA A 847 16.49 -27.16 15.24
CA ALA A 847 17.42 -28.15 15.79
C ALA A 847 18.12 -28.99 14.69
N LEU A 848 17.38 -29.40 13.67
CA LEU A 848 17.92 -30.10 12.51
C LEU A 848 18.82 -29.17 11.66
N ARG A 849 18.52 -27.90 11.56
CA ARG A 849 19.34 -26.92 10.85
C ARG A 849 20.70 -26.78 11.50
N GLU A 850 20.77 -26.70 12.82
CA GLU A 850 22.03 -26.63 13.56
C GLU A 850 22.89 -27.90 13.31
N GLN A 851 22.28 -29.09 13.30
CA GLN A 851 22.93 -30.33 12.94
C GLN A 851 23.39 -30.35 11.49
N HIS A 852 22.57 -29.92 10.53
CA HIS A 852 22.96 -29.88 9.12
C HIS A 852 24.17 -29.00 8.86
N TYR A 853 24.23 -27.81 9.49
CA TYR A 853 25.36 -26.90 9.28
C TYR A 853 26.65 -27.31 9.97
N GLN A 854 26.59 -28.08 11.08
CA GLN A 854 27.78 -28.59 11.75
C GLN A 854 28.47 -29.69 10.95
N ASP A 855 27.71 -30.50 10.24
CA ASP A 855 28.19 -31.71 9.55
C ASP A 855 28.39 -31.52 8.04
N LEU A 856 28.11 -30.29 7.49
CA LEU A 856 28.18 -30.06 6.05
C LEU A 856 29.64 -30.12 5.54
N PRO A 857 29.96 -31.00 4.59
CA PRO A 857 31.29 -31.07 4.05
C PRO A 857 31.64 -29.83 3.22
N VAL A 858 32.81 -29.27 3.38
CA VAL A 858 33.34 -28.17 2.59
C VAL A 858 34.07 -28.74 1.38
N PHE A 859 33.66 -28.39 0.18
CA PHE A 859 34.30 -28.75 -1.07
C PHE A 859 34.93 -27.50 -1.73
N ASP A 860 36.04 -27.76 -2.44
CA ASP A 860 36.66 -26.78 -3.33
C ASP A 860 35.75 -26.55 -4.56
N ASP A 861 35.58 -25.29 -4.99
CA ASP A 861 34.68 -24.89 -6.08
C ASP A 861 35.07 -25.60 -7.40
N ASP A 862 36.36 -25.75 -7.70
CA ASP A 862 36.83 -26.45 -8.89
C ASP A 862 36.45 -27.95 -8.89
N VAL A 863 36.46 -28.60 -7.70
CA VAL A 863 36.01 -29.98 -7.53
C VAL A 863 34.50 -30.09 -7.75
N MET A 864 33.75 -29.13 -7.27
CA MET A 864 32.27 -29.12 -7.44
C MET A 864 31.87 -28.82 -8.88
N GLU A 865 32.59 -27.96 -9.59
CA GLU A 865 32.32 -27.69 -11.01
C GLU A 865 32.56 -28.95 -11.86
N ALA A 866 33.68 -29.65 -11.65
CA ALA A 866 33.95 -30.92 -12.32
C ALA A 866 32.89 -32.01 -12.01
N ARG A 867 32.36 -32.03 -10.76
CA ARG A 867 31.25 -32.92 -10.38
C ARG A 867 29.96 -32.55 -11.07
N LEU A 868 29.61 -31.25 -11.14
CA LEU A 868 28.42 -30.76 -11.82
C LEU A 868 28.43 -31.14 -13.31
N ASP A 869 29.57 -30.96 -13.99
CA ASP A 869 29.75 -31.38 -15.39
C ASP A 869 29.57 -32.90 -15.58
N SER A 870 30.06 -33.68 -14.66
CA SER A 870 29.84 -35.14 -14.65
C SER A 870 28.37 -35.50 -14.41
N TRP A 871 27.68 -34.79 -13.52
CA TRP A 871 26.27 -35.02 -13.24
C TRP A 871 25.36 -34.59 -14.40
N LEU A 872 25.70 -33.50 -15.08
CA LEU A 872 25.04 -33.07 -16.32
C LEU A 872 25.20 -34.14 -17.42
N ALA A 873 26.41 -34.60 -17.64
CA ALA A 873 26.72 -35.64 -18.65
C ALA A 873 26.02 -36.98 -18.39
N THR A 874 25.74 -37.28 -17.12
CA THR A 874 25.07 -38.53 -16.70
C THR A 874 23.53 -38.37 -16.51
N GLY A 875 22.98 -37.18 -16.74
CA GLY A 875 21.54 -36.91 -16.58
C GLY A 875 21.04 -36.93 -15.12
N LYS A 876 21.94 -36.74 -14.15
CA LYS A 876 21.58 -36.64 -12.73
C LYS A 876 21.10 -35.24 -12.33
N VAL A 877 21.41 -34.24 -13.13
CA VAL A 877 21.06 -32.83 -12.93
C VAL A 877 20.37 -32.29 -14.16
N TRP A 878 19.41 -31.44 -13.97
CA TRP A 878 18.62 -30.79 -15.00
C TRP A 878 19.12 -29.36 -15.27
N THR A 879 19.22 -28.94 -16.52
CA THR A 879 19.63 -27.59 -16.87
C THR A 879 18.50 -26.59 -16.72
N GLN A 880 17.32 -26.96 -17.20
CA GLN A 880 16.10 -26.16 -17.08
C GLN A 880 14.89 -27.07 -16.93
N VAL A 881 13.91 -26.66 -16.17
CA VAL A 881 12.68 -27.41 -15.94
C VAL A 881 11.46 -26.49 -16.07
N SER A 882 10.50 -26.86 -16.89
CA SER A 882 9.18 -26.22 -16.98
C SER A 882 8.06 -27.20 -16.66
N ALA A 883 6.99 -26.66 -16.11
CA ALA A 883 5.80 -27.43 -15.73
C ALA A 883 4.75 -27.56 -16.85
N MET A 884 4.78 -26.76 -17.91
CA MET A 884 3.70 -26.67 -18.91
C MET A 884 4.03 -27.36 -20.25
N LYS A 885 3.00 -27.82 -20.93
CA LYS A 885 3.07 -28.52 -22.24
C LYS A 885 3.13 -27.60 -23.45
N ASP A 886 2.73 -26.33 -23.33
CA ASP A 886 2.67 -25.41 -24.45
C ASP A 886 4.08 -25.13 -25.00
N PRO A 887 4.32 -25.25 -26.33
CA PRO A 887 5.62 -24.92 -26.95
C PRO A 887 6.10 -23.48 -26.76
N GLN A 888 5.20 -22.55 -26.43
CA GLN A 888 5.57 -21.16 -26.11
C GLN A 888 5.84 -20.95 -24.63
N SER A 889 5.65 -21.96 -23.79
CA SER A 889 5.96 -21.97 -22.37
C SER A 889 7.36 -22.51 -22.14
N VAL A 890 7.88 -22.33 -20.92
CA VAL A 890 9.19 -22.86 -20.54
C VAL A 890 9.15 -24.38 -20.42
N PHE A 891 10.09 -25.11 -21.03
CA PHE A 891 10.19 -26.56 -20.96
C PHE A 891 11.43 -27.00 -20.22
N TYR A 892 11.39 -28.18 -19.64
CA TYR A 892 12.61 -28.73 -19.05
C TYR A 892 13.46 -29.50 -20.07
N VAL A 893 14.74 -29.28 -19.96
CA VAL A 893 15.78 -29.96 -20.73
C VAL A 893 16.66 -30.74 -19.78
N LEU A 894 16.76 -32.06 -20.00
CA LEU A 894 17.72 -32.89 -19.32
C LEU A 894 18.99 -32.94 -20.15
N ASP A 895 20.10 -32.45 -19.63
CA ASP A 895 21.38 -32.49 -20.36
C ASP A 895 21.85 -33.95 -20.54
N GLY A 896 22.27 -34.26 -21.79
CA GLY A 896 22.68 -35.61 -22.20
C GLY A 896 21.58 -36.42 -22.88
N GLN A 897 20.32 -35.98 -22.90
CA GLN A 897 19.26 -36.57 -23.72
C GLN A 897 18.65 -35.53 -24.63
N GLN A 898 18.90 -35.61 -25.93
CA GLN A 898 18.20 -34.77 -26.93
C GLN A 898 16.71 -35.10 -26.97
N GLN A 899 15.91 -34.42 -26.16
CA GLN A 899 14.47 -34.39 -26.35
C GLN A 899 14.03 -32.94 -26.48
N ASN A 900 13.74 -32.57 -27.70
CA ASN A 900 13.02 -31.39 -28.19
C ASN A 900 13.12 -30.15 -27.28
N ALA A 901 14.23 -29.44 -27.38
CA ALA A 901 14.37 -28.10 -26.84
C ALA A 901 13.53 -27.15 -27.71
N ALA A 902 12.39 -26.73 -27.25
CA ALA A 902 11.71 -25.56 -27.79
C ALA A 902 12.33 -24.30 -27.20
N ALA A 903 12.55 -23.30 -28.04
CA ALA A 903 13.21 -22.06 -27.66
C ALA A 903 12.45 -21.34 -26.54
N ILE A 904 13.18 -20.88 -25.54
CA ILE A 904 12.66 -20.12 -24.40
C ILE A 904 12.54 -18.66 -24.79
N PRO A 905 11.37 -18.02 -24.65
CA PRO A 905 11.27 -16.57 -24.65
C PRO A 905 11.65 -16.06 -23.26
N SER A 906 12.91 -15.69 -23.07
CA SER A 906 13.48 -15.93 -21.76
C SER A 906 14.01 -14.75 -21.00
N VAL A 907 14.22 -13.59 -21.57
CA VAL A 907 14.96 -12.51 -20.88
C VAL A 907 14.16 -11.87 -19.75
N GLN A 908 12.85 -11.94 -19.81
CA GLN A 908 11.97 -11.31 -18.80
C GLN A 908 11.91 -12.08 -17.46
N TYR A 909 12.04 -13.41 -17.50
CA TYR A 909 11.96 -14.25 -16.30
C TYR A 909 13.27 -14.33 -15.52
N ASP A 910 14.40 -14.36 -16.22
CA ASP A 910 15.71 -14.51 -15.58
C ASP A 910 16.03 -13.35 -14.62
N ALA A 911 15.72 -12.11 -14.98
CA ALA A 911 16.04 -10.95 -14.15
C ALA A 911 15.24 -10.92 -12.83
N THR A 912 13.96 -11.31 -12.87
CA THR A 912 13.08 -11.28 -11.68
C THR A 912 13.40 -12.46 -10.76
N TYR A 913 13.62 -13.64 -11.31
CA TYR A 913 13.98 -14.83 -10.55
C TYR A 913 15.37 -14.71 -9.95
N GLU A 914 16.37 -14.25 -10.70
CA GLU A 914 17.72 -13.98 -10.23
C GLU A 914 17.72 -12.95 -9.09
N SER A 915 16.91 -11.88 -9.19
CA SER A 915 16.81 -10.87 -8.15
C SER A 915 16.23 -11.44 -6.85
N LEU A 916 15.18 -12.24 -6.93
CA LEU A 916 14.53 -12.84 -5.76
C LEU A 916 15.43 -13.90 -5.10
N MET A 917 16.11 -14.71 -5.90
CA MET A 917 17.04 -15.72 -5.40
C MET A 917 18.33 -15.10 -4.84
N HIS A 918 18.76 -13.95 -5.37
CA HIS A 918 19.90 -13.21 -4.83
C HIS A 918 19.60 -12.61 -3.46
N VAL A 919 18.41 -12.05 -3.25
CA VAL A 919 17.97 -11.54 -1.94
C VAL A 919 17.85 -12.69 -0.92
N ALA A 920 17.35 -13.83 -1.34
CA ALA A 920 17.29 -15.02 -0.50
C ALA A 920 18.68 -15.54 -0.10
N ARG A 921 19.67 -15.55 -1.03
CA ARG A 921 21.07 -15.91 -0.77
C ARG A 921 21.73 -15.06 0.30
N LEU A 922 21.57 -13.73 0.24
CA LEU A 922 22.21 -12.82 1.21
C LEU A 922 21.72 -13.07 2.65
N ARG A 923 20.49 -13.56 2.79
CA ARG A 923 19.89 -13.88 4.11
C ARG A 923 20.36 -15.21 4.69
N SER A 924 20.91 -16.11 3.89
CA SER A 924 21.08 -17.52 4.27
C SER A 924 22.50 -18.07 4.18
N ASN A 925 23.47 -17.35 3.63
CA ASN A 925 24.83 -17.85 3.48
C ASN A 925 25.54 -17.96 4.83
N PRO A 926 25.95 -19.17 5.29
CA PRO A 926 26.62 -19.37 6.58
C PRO A 926 27.95 -18.62 6.71
N ARG A 927 28.62 -18.29 5.60
CA ARG A 927 29.84 -17.44 5.60
C ARG A 927 29.54 -16.02 6.07
N PHE A 928 28.27 -15.56 5.98
CA PHE A 928 27.78 -14.31 6.55
C PHE A 928 27.06 -14.49 7.89
N ALA A 929 26.66 -15.70 8.27
CA ALA A 929 25.96 -16.03 9.51
C ALA A 929 26.79 -15.77 10.78
N GLY A 930 28.11 -15.64 10.68
CA GLY A 930 28.96 -15.19 11.79
C GLY A 930 28.68 -13.76 12.24
N ARG A 931 27.96 -12.95 11.42
CA ARG A 931 27.46 -11.61 11.76
C ARG A 931 25.94 -11.59 12.03
N LEU A 932 25.26 -12.73 11.84
CA LEU A 932 23.81 -12.88 11.93
C LEU A 932 23.37 -13.82 13.07
N ARG A 933 24.22 -14.08 14.06
CA ARG A 933 23.85 -14.82 15.28
C ARG A 933 22.99 -14.01 16.26
N ALA A 934 22.05 -13.24 15.74
CA ALA A 934 21.03 -12.56 16.52
C ALA A 934 19.66 -12.69 15.82
N PHE A 935 19.27 -13.93 15.47
CA PHE A 935 17.93 -14.23 14.99
C PHE A 935 17.47 -15.56 15.55
#